data_41b5cc4e10ec50322034cf6a38fcd7a8
#
_entry.id   41b5cc4e10ec50322034cf6a38fcd7a8
#
_cell.length_a   1.000
_cell.length_b   1.000
_cell.length_c   1.000
_cell.angle_alpha   90.00
_cell.angle_beta   90.00
_cell.angle_gamma   90.00
#
_symmetry.space_group_name_H-M   'P 1'
#
loop_
_entity.id
_entity.type
_entity.pdbx_description
1 polymer ?
#
loop_
_entity_poly.entity_id
_entity_poly.type
_entity_poly.pdbx_seq_one_letter_code
_entity_poly.pdbx_strand_id
1 'polypeptide(L)'
;MSELRNQLLKYSSLSTKEKRNISRELEDLLEDNFEEAKKLYIEFIELFESESRFESFKELFQEKYGNTDKLIEEHLLPKYISNFQTIFSKDTLSKEEEKICSDILSNLIKISPQECYNIYDSFEKKINSYESLKSIISSNWQTLKKYKKNFEISSDFTLLETVNDIKIYQKLGKFKDENDPIRGDIFSSEDEKKSINLLVVGETGTGKSTLLNAMTNYLLGIKYDDPVRAKIIIENVQSISKSVTSTVTLYQIKSNPKIFPYPVRFIDTPGFGDTGGLKEDKNNANKLMRFIDSKCPELHGICFVMKASTTRLTSIQQYISQQILGIFGKDTANNFIGLLTYADNKVPKALDAIKDGGLPIKSDLIFKFNNSAIYPDSKEDKSNENVTKFYFDMGYDSFEKFFDRMLKITPVSLKMTKEVIKFRKNLEVKLETLQKYIAINLSKLSAVKNNLRKINEYNSDLSANKEHTKTHFEEYTEQIEVNPNCYNTFCKNCEIYCHPDCGCNDDEKKDCCAMGSNGQCTVCPRKCPYWQHHNKKDYRIVTKKKQVTDKNETMERLFNEAKNDVNKMNNLVNSLIDEIKNTNKMLISQINDCKDCLNGLSRLALKKNTTDVYSYMDQMIELENDQKKPGYEKRVDQIKEIKMQYKIMVDMDRNEDIIQDKELEKLIQQNKEQQETTKRLIYN
;
A
#
# COMPACT_ATOMS: atom_id res chain seq x y z
N MET A 1 41.91 -21.98 -39.74
CA MET A 1 41.86 -21.22 -38.42
C MET A 1 43.17 -20.51 -38.10
N SER A 2 44.32 -21.18 -37.85
CA SER A 2 45.58 -20.48 -37.51
C SER A 2 46.08 -19.54 -38.61
N GLU A 3 45.88 -19.90 -39.86
CA GLU A 3 46.28 -19.12 -41.05
C GLU A 3 45.38 -17.89 -41.22
N LEU A 4 44.05 -18.04 -41.16
CA LEU A 4 43.08 -16.96 -41.24
C LEU A 4 43.27 -15.93 -40.08
N ARG A 5 43.51 -16.41 -38.87
CA ARG A 5 43.83 -15.58 -37.72
C ARG A 5 45.13 -14.79 -37.91
N ASN A 6 46.17 -15.44 -38.46
CA ASN A 6 47.43 -14.76 -38.76
C ASN A 6 47.29 -13.71 -39.86
N GLN A 7 46.43 -13.94 -40.85
CA GLN A 7 46.11 -12.96 -41.88
C GLN A 7 45.32 -11.77 -41.29
N LEU A 8 44.37 -12.00 -40.43
CA LEU A 8 43.62 -10.94 -39.72
C LEU A 8 44.56 -10.07 -38.85
N LEU A 9 45.53 -10.67 -38.17
CA LEU A 9 46.54 -9.92 -37.39
C LEU A 9 47.39 -9.01 -38.25
N LYS A 10 47.60 -9.33 -39.55
CA LYS A 10 48.38 -8.54 -40.51
C LYS A 10 47.53 -7.80 -41.53
N TYR A 11 46.22 -7.65 -41.28
CA TYR A 11 45.25 -7.18 -42.27
C TYR A 11 45.62 -5.84 -42.92
N SER A 12 46.12 -4.88 -42.13
CA SER A 12 46.52 -3.55 -42.64
C SER A 12 47.60 -3.60 -43.70
N SER A 13 48.51 -4.62 -43.67
CA SER A 13 49.64 -4.79 -44.59
C SER A 13 49.32 -5.65 -45.82
N LEU A 14 48.11 -6.24 -45.90
CA LEU A 14 47.71 -7.14 -46.98
C LEU A 14 47.28 -6.39 -48.26
N SER A 15 47.48 -7.06 -49.42
CA SER A 15 47.00 -6.59 -50.72
C SER A 15 45.46 -6.65 -50.82
N THR A 16 44.88 -5.88 -51.75
CA THR A 16 43.43 -5.84 -51.97
C THR A 16 42.83 -7.22 -52.32
N LYS A 17 43.62 -8.09 -52.99
CA LYS A 17 43.20 -9.43 -53.34
C LYS A 17 43.16 -10.36 -52.13
N GLU A 18 44.17 -10.29 -51.28
CA GLU A 18 44.22 -11.05 -50.00
C GLU A 18 43.10 -10.65 -49.06
N LYS A 19 42.82 -9.36 -48.94
CA LYS A 19 41.70 -8.82 -48.12
C LYS A 19 40.31 -9.33 -48.59
N ARG A 20 40.13 -9.52 -49.91
CA ARG A 20 38.90 -10.12 -50.45
C ARG A 20 38.78 -11.61 -50.15
N ASN A 21 39.90 -12.34 -50.18
CA ASN A 21 39.87 -13.76 -49.86
C ASN A 21 39.50 -13.99 -48.39
N ILE A 22 40.05 -13.20 -47.50
CA ILE A 22 39.71 -13.27 -46.07
C ILE A 22 38.20 -13.06 -45.81
N SER A 23 37.54 -12.12 -46.49
CA SER A 23 36.10 -11.93 -46.35
C SER A 23 35.31 -13.18 -46.72
N ARG A 24 35.66 -13.82 -47.81
CA ARG A 24 35.02 -15.08 -48.25
C ARG A 24 35.30 -16.24 -47.29
N GLU A 25 36.54 -16.40 -46.86
CA GLU A 25 36.93 -17.45 -45.91
C GLU A 25 36.21 -17.31 -44.56
N LEU A 26 35.88 -16.06 -44.15
CA LEU A 26 35.06 -15.79 -42.94
C LEU A 26 33.57 -16.14 -43.15
N GLU A 27 33.03 -15.85 -44.33
CA GLU A 27 31.66 -16.22 -44.70
C GLU A 27 31.52 -17.74 -44.75
N ASP A 28 32.48 -18.45 -45.43
CA ASP A 28 32.53 -19.92 -45.49
C ASP A 28 32.67 -20.52 -44.06
N LEU A 29 33.53 -19.94 -43.21
CA LEU A 29 33.69 -20.38 -41.82
C LEU A 29 32.41 -20.20 -41.00
N LEU A 30 31.67 -19.14 -41.25
CA LEU A 30 30.40 -18.89 -40.56
C LEU A 30 29.35 -19.96 -40.88
N GLU A 31 29.38 -20.49 -42.13
CA GLU A 31 28.50 -21.60 -42.53
C GLU A 31 28.96 -22.93 -41.94
N ASP A 32 30.26 -23.22 -41.97
CA ASP A 32 30.83 -24.51 -41.58
C ASP A 32 31.01 -24.67 -40.08
N ASN A 33 31.44 -23.62 -39.37
CA ASN A 33 31.73 -23.66 -37.92
C ASN A 33 31.43 -22.34 -37.21
N PHE A 34 30.18 -22.15 -36.87
CA PHE A 34 29.68 -20.92 -36.21
C PHE A 34 30.44 -20.55 -34.92
N GLU A 35 30.77 -21.53 -34.05
CA GLU A 35 31.45 -21.25 -32.78
C GLU A 35 32.88 -20.72 -32.97
N GLU A 36 33.58 -21.17 -34.01
CA GLU A 36 34.88 -20.65 -34.35
C GLU A 36 34.82 -19.28 -35.03
N ALA A 37 33.83 -19.05 -35.90
CA ALA A 37 33.56 -17.75 -36.48
C ALA A 37 33.23 -16.71 -35.40
N LYS A 38 32.43 -17.09 -34.38
CA LYS A 38 32.12 -16.27 -33.22
C LYS A 38 33.35 -15.90 -32.40
N LYS A 39 34.27 -16.83 -32.15
CA LYS A 39 35.54 -16.54 -31.46
C LYS A 39 36.39 -15.53 -32.23
N LEU A 40 36.50 -15.68 -33.55
CA LEU A 40 37.20 -14.72 -34.38
C LEU A 40 36.50 -13.36 -34.43
N TYR A 41 35.16 -13.35 -34.49
CA TYR A 41 34.41 -12.12 -34.45
C TYR A 41 34.70 -11.33 -33.15
N ILE A 42 34.66 -11.99 -32.00
CA ILE A 42 34.99 -11.36 -30.72
C ILE A 42 36.46 -10.89 -30.67
N GLU A 43 37.39 -11.69 -31.15
CA GLU A 43 38.83 -11.35 -31.12
C GLU A 43 39.18 -10.15 -32.02
N PHE A 44 38.54 -10.04 -33.19
CA PHE A 44 38.80 -9.01 -34.19
C PHE A 44 37.63 -8.04 -34.40
N ILE A 45 36.77 -7.89 -33.42
CA ILE A 45 35.54 -7.12 -33.51
C ILE A 45 35.78 -5.66 -33.93
N GLU A 46 36.88 -5.06 -33.48
CA GLU A 46 37.26 -3.70 -33.84
C GLU A 46 37.61 -3.57 -35.34
N LEU A 47 38.28 -4.58 -35.92
CA LEU A 47 38.59 -4.63 -37.32
C LEU A 47 37.32 -4.83 -38.16
N PHE A 48 36.44 -5.72 -37.73
CA PHE A 48 35.21 -6.01 -38.46
C PHE A 48 34.24 -4.82 -38.44
N GLU A 49 34.17 -4.10 -37.36
CA GLU A 49 33.30 -2.92 -37.23
C GLU A 49 33.88 -1.69 -37.97
N SER A 50 35.19 -1.59 -38.12
CA SER A 50 35.83 -0.45 -38.81
C SER A 50 35.93 -0.60 -40.31
N GLU A 51 35.93 -1.82 -40.86
CA GLU A 51 36.21 -2.09 -42.27
C GLU A 51 34.93 -2.49 -43.03
N SER A 52 34.49 -1.66 -43.96
CA SER A 52 33.30 -1.90 -44.81
C SER A 52 33.32 -3.14 -45.65
N ARG A 53 34.50 -3.76 -45.84
CA ARG A 53 34.65 -5.03 -46.59
C ARG A 53 34.07 -6.23 -45.87
N PHE A 54 33.88 -6.14 -44.59
CA PHE A 54 33.28 -7.23 -43.79
C PHE A 54 31.75 -7.06 -43.60
N GLU A 55 31.10 -6.13 -44.30
CA GLU A 55 29.68 -5.85 -44.17
C GLU A 55 28.84 -7.12 -44.43
N SER A 56 29.11 -7.84 -45.52
CA SER A 56 28.42 -9.11 -45.82
C SER A 56 28.59 -10.16 -44.71
N PHE A 57 29.82 -10.32 -44.21
CA PHE A 57 30.10 -11.22 -43.08
C PHE A 57 29.36 -10.78 -41.81
N LYS A 58 29.31 -9.48 -41.51
CA LYS A 58 28.57 -8.94 -40.34
C LYS A 58 27.07 -9.20 -40.44
N GLU A 59 26.48 -8.95 -41.62
CA GLU A 59 25.06 -9.20 -41.87
C GLU A 59 24.71 -10.68 -41.66
N LEU A 60 25.50 -11.61 -42.25
CA LEU A 60 25.30 -13.04 -42.06
C LEU A 60 25.54 -13.51 -40.63
N PHE A 61 26.52 -12.92 -39.95
CA PHE A 61 26.78 -13.19 -38.54
C PHE A 61 25.62 -12.72 -37.66
N GLN A 62 25.08 -11.53 -37.93
CA GLN A 62 23.93 -10.99 -37.22
C GLN A 62 22.66 -11.84 -37.43
N GLU A 63 22.45 -12.33 -38.66
CA GLU A 63 21.33 -13.21 -38.96
C GLU A 63 21.40 -14.53 -38.16
N LYS A 64 22.58 -15.11 -37.98
CA LYS A 64 22.78 -16.36 -37.22
C LYS A 64 22.86 -16.18 -35.71
N TYR A 65 23.48 -15.09 -35.25
CA TYR A 65 23.68 -14.82 -33.80
C TYR A 65 22.48 -14.10 -33.16
N GLY A 66 21.79 -13.26 -33.91
CA GLY A 66 20.72 -12.43 -33.46
C GLY A 66 21.19 -11.01 -33.09
N ASN A 67 21.39 -10.71 -31.80
CA ASN A 67 21.81 -9.36 -31.37
C ASN A 67 23.32 -9.23 -31.21
N THR A 68 24.00 -8.69 -32.24
CA THR A 68 25.46 -8.42 -32.25
C THR A 68 25.83 -7.19 -31.40
N ASP A 69 24.91 -6.27 -31.18
CA ASP A 69 25.15 -5.05 -30.37
C ASP A 69 25.60 -5.41 -28.95
N LYS A 70 25.05 -6.49 -28.40
CA LYS A 70 25.44 -7.01 -27.09
C LYS A 70 26.90 -7.49 -27.07
N LEU A 71 27.39 -8.15 -28.10
CA LEU A 71 28.80 -8.55 -28.20
C LEU A 71 29.71 -7.34 -28.31
N ILE A 72 29.31 -6.33 -29.08
CA ILE A 72 30.01 -5.07 -29.22
C ILE A 72 30.11 -4.36 -27.87
N GLU A 73 29.01 -4.25 -27.14
CA GLU A 73 29.00 -3.68 -25.77
C GLU A 73 29.90 -4.46 -24.81
N GLU A 74 29.82 -5.79 -24.80
CA GLU A 74 30.57 -6.62 -23.85
C GLU A 74 32.09 -6.61 -24.10
N HIS A 75 32.55 -6.51 -25.36
CA HIS A 75 33.97 -6.68 -25.73
C HIS A 75 34.69 -5.41 -26.20
N LEU A 76 34.03 -4.52 -26.95
CA LEU A 76 34.65 -3.28 -27.42
C LEU A 76 34.57 -2.15 -26.42
N LEU A 77 33.43 -2.01 -25.74
CA LEU A 77 33.18 -0.91 -24.85
C LEU A 77 34.20 -0.83 -23.71
N PRO A 78 34.50 -1.91 -22.95
CA PRO A 78 35.50 -1.89 -21.91
C PRO A 78 36.89 -1.53 -22.42
N LYS A 79 37.23 -1.98 -23.64
CA LYS A 79 38.51 -1.72 -24.29
C LYS A 79 38.65 -0.23 -24.62
N TYR A 80 37.64 0.39 -25.21
CA TYR A 80 37.66 1.80 -25.53
C TYR A 80 37.74 2.69 -24.27
N ILE A 81 36.94 2.35 -23.24
CA ILE A 81 36.97 3.08 -21.98
C ILE A 81 38.35 2.99 -21.32
N SER A 82 38.94 1.79 -21.23
CA SER A 82 40.25 1.56 -20.62
C SER A 82 41.35 2.29 -21.39
N ASN A 83 41.35 2.19 -22.70
CA ASN A 83 42.34 2.85 -23.57
C ASN A 83 42.26 4.38 -23.44
N PHE A 84 41.02 4.94 -23.47
CA PHE A 84 40.82 6.37 -23.29
C PHE A 84 41.33 6.84 -21.92
N GLN A 85 40.96 6.16 -20.85
CA GLN A 85 41.37 6.48 -19.48
C GLN A 85 42.89 6.42 -19.32
N THR A 86 43.53 5.39 -19.90
CA THR A 86 44.98 5.20 -19.85
C THR A 86 45.71 6.33 -20.54
N ILE A 87 45.30 6.72 -21.75
CA ILE A 87 45.90 7.82 -22.52
C ILE A 87 45.62 9.15 -21.83
N PHE A 88 44.40 9.35 -21.37
CA PHE A 88 43.91 10.59 -20.76
C PHE A 88 44.41 10.84 -19.32
N SER A 89 45.02 9.83 -18.69
CA SER A 89 45.67 9.97 -17.36
C SER A 89 46.98 10.81 -17.45
N LYS A 90 47.58 10.92 -18.62
CA LYS A 90 48.79 11.73 -18.86
C LYS A 90 48.48 13.21 -18.73
N ASP A 91 49.42 14.03 -18.30
CA ASP A 91 49.22 15.49 -18.14
C ASP A 91 48.92 16.18 -19.47
N THR A 92 49.62 15.79 -20.53
CA THR A 92 49.44 16.33 -21.89
C THR A 92 49.44 15.21 -22.91
N LEU A 93 48.68 15.37 -24.01
CA LEU A 93 48.59 14.43 -25.10
C LEU A 93 49.47 14.87 -26.27
N SER A 94 50.14 13.89 -26.91
CA SER A 94 50.73 14.07 -28.25
C SER A 94 49.64 14.17 -29.30
N LYS A 95 49.97 14.67 -30.50
CA LYS A 95 49.02 14.74 -31.63
C LYS A 95 48.46 13.37 -32.04
N GLU A 96 49.29 12.31 -31.93
CA GLU A 96 48.85 10.91 -32.22
C GLU A 96 47.85 10.43 -31.13
N GLU A 97 48.13 10.66 -29.85
CA GLU A 97 47.24 10.31 -28.75
C GLU A 97 45.94 11.11 -28.79
N GLU A 98 45.97 12.40 -29.15
CA GLU A 98 44.77 13.21 -29.34
C GLU A 98 43.90 12.65 -30.47
N LYS A 99 44.53 12.17 -31.58
CA LYS A 99 43.80 11.51 -32.68
C LYS A 99 43.15 10.19 -32.21
N ILE A 100 43.89 9.36 -31.48
CA ILE A 100 43.38 8.12 -30.94
C ILE A 100 42.18 8.37 -30.03
N CYS A 101 42.26 9.35 -29.12
CA CYS A 101 41.15 9.76 -28.25
C CYS A 101 39.94 10.26 -29.06
N SER A 102 40.18 11.02 -30.15
CA SER A 102 39.14 11.48 -31.07
C SER A 102 38.39 10.32 -31.73
N ASP A 103 39.14 9.31 -32.21
CA ASP A 103 38.57 8.10 -32.82
C ASP A 103 37.77 7.31 -31.79
N ILE A 104 38.31 7.12 -30.58
CA ILE A 104 37.60 6.44 -29.48
C ILE A 104 36.29 7.16 -29.11
N LEU A 105 36.30 8.49 -28.93
CA LEU A 105 35.09 9.23 -28.64
C LEU A 105 34.03 9.13 -29.74
N SER A 106 34.48 9.19 -31.01
CA SER A 106 33.61 9.07 -32.17
C SER A 106 32.96 7.69 -32.25
N ASN A 107 33.69 6.65 -31.89
CA ASN A 107 33.18 5.27 -31.84
C ASN A 107 32.25 5.09 -30.62
N LEU A 108 32.61 5.60 -29.45
CA LEU A 108 31.76 5.56 -28.26
C LEU A 108 30.41 6.26 -28.46
N ILE A 109 30.37 7.38 -29.18
CA ILE A 109 29.12 8.06 -29.52
C ILE A 109 28.18 7.14 -30.33
N LYS A 110 28.72 6.28 -31.17
CA LYS A 110 27.93 5.33 -31.98
C LYS A 110 27.51 4.09 -31.20
N ILE A 111 28.42 3.54 -30.41
CA ILE A 111 28.23 2.25 -29.70
C ILE A 111 27.46 2.48 -28.37
N SER A 112 27.91 3.42 -27.56
CA SER A 112 27.31 3.75 -26.25
C SER A 112 27.44 5.24 -25.96
N PRO A 113 26.50 6.06 -26.42
CA PRO A 113 26.48 7.50 -26.11
C PRO A 113 26.47 7.79 -24.62
N GLN A 114 25.93 6.88 -23.80
CA GLN A 114 25.94 6.97 -22.34
C GLN A 114 27.38 6.95 -21.79
N GLU A 115 28.19 5.99 -22.21
CA GLU A 115 29.58 5.87 -21.75
C GLU A 115 30.45 7.01 -22.29
N CYS A 116 30.17 7.46 -23.50
CA CYS A 116 30.81 8.68 -24.03
C CYS A 116 30.50 9.89 -23.15
N TYR A 117 29.25 10.04 -22.71
CA TYR A 117 28.88 11.10 -21.78
C TYR A 117 29.59 10.95 -20.42
N ASN A 118 29.66 9.77 -19.87
CA ASN A 118 30.34 9.47 -18.60
C ASN A 118 31.82 9.88 -18.64
N ILE A 119 32.50 9.57 -19.75
CA ILE A 119 33.89 9.97 -19.98
C ILE A 119 33.99 11.50 -20.10
N TYR A 120 33.12 12.13 -20.87
CA TYR A 120 33.08 13.58 -20.99
C TYR A 120 32.88 14.25 -19.63
N ASP A 121 31.92 13.84 -18.85
CA ASP A 121 31.64 14.40 -17.53
C ASP A 121 32.83 14.25 -16.57
N SER A 122 33.50 13.10 -16.61
CA SER A 122 34.68 12.82 -15.77
C SER A 122 35.91 13.69 -16.14
N PHE A 123 36.06 14.03 -17.42
CA PHE A 123 37.24 14.72 -17.97
C PHE A 123 36.89 16.03 -18.68
N GLU A 124 35.75 16.65 -18.41
CA GLU A 124 35.21 17.81 -19.11
C GLU A 124 36.26 18.94 -19.33
N LYS A 125 36.94 19.36 -18.26
CA LYS A 125 37.92 20.43 -18.33
C LYS A 125 39.09 20.11 -19.28
N LYS A 126 39.54 18.85 -19.24
CA LYS A 126 40.67 18.38 -20.06
C LYS A 126 40.26 18.14 -21.49
N ILE A 127 39.09 17.57 -21.75
CA ILE A 127 38.53 17.38 -23.11
C ILE A 127 38.36 18.76 -23.79
N ASN A 128 37.81 19.74 -23.07
CA ASN A 128 37.60 21.07 -23.60
C ASN A 128 38.89 21.86 -23.86
N SER A 129 40.05 21.39 -23.38
CA SER A 129 41.35 21.97 -23.68
C SER A 129 41.94 21.52 -25.03
N TYR A 130 41.37 20.47 -25.65
CA TYR A 130 41.78 19.94 -26.96
C TYR A 130 40.67 20.23 -27.97
N GLU A 131 40.94 21.05 -29.01
CA GLU A 131 39.93 21.56 -29.94
C GLU A 131 39.28 20.42 -30.77
N SER A 132 40.05 19.38 -31.13
CA SER A 132 39.53 18.19 -31.85
C SER A 132 38.48 17.45 -31.01
N LEU A 133 38.78 17.15 -29.74
CA LEU A 133 37.91 16.43 -28.83
C LEU A 133 36.66 17.25 -28.48
N LYS A 134 36.84 18.53 -28.21
CA LYS A 134 35.79 19.49 -27.97
C LYS A 134 34.82 19.61 -29.15
N SER A 135 35.33 19.61 -30.39
CA SER A 135 34.53 19.65 -31.60
C SER A 135 33.62 18.41 -31.74
N ILE A 136 34.14 17.21 -31.45
CA ILE A 136 33.37 15.95 -31.50
C ILE A 136 32.22 16.02 -30.49
N ILE A 137 32.50 16.40 -29.25
CA ILE A 137 31.46 16.52 -28.21
C ILE A 137 30.42 17.58 -28.60
N SER A 138 30.87 18.75 -29.07
CA SER A 138 29.97 19.85 -29.45
C SER A 138 29.04 19.46 -30.60
N SER A 139 29.58 18.81 -31.63
CA SER A 139 28.80 18.33 -32.79
C SER A 139 27.74 17.30 -32.42
N ASN A 140 27.98 16.52 -31.37
CA ASN A 140 27.08 15.46 -30.90
C ASN A 140 26.36 15.83 -29.62
N TRP A 141 26.42 17.08 -29.15
CA TRP A 141 25.87 17.48 -27.87
C TRP A 141 24.38 17.23 -27.71
N GLN A 142 23.60 17.39 -28.78
CA GLN A 142 22.15 17.10 -28.73
C GLN A 142 21.84 15.63 -28.39
N THR A 143 22.69 14.72 -28.83
CA THR A 143 22.59 13.29 -28.48
C THR A 143 23.10 13.02 -27.07
N LEU A 144 24.29 13.53 -26.73
CA LEU A 144 24.94 13.28 -25.44
C LEU A 144 24.21 13.89 -24.26
N LYS A 145 23.64 15.07 -24.40
CA LYS A 145 22.92 15.75 -23.31
C LYS A 145 21.71 14.95 -22.78
N LYS A 146 21.14 14.06 -23.61
CA LYS A 146 20.05 13.18 -23.17
C LYS A 146 20.53 12.22 -22.09
N TYR A 147 21.78 11.79 -22.14
CA TYR A 147 22.37 10.83 -21.21
C TYR A 147 22.88 11.45 -19.92
N LYS A 148 22.98 12.78 -19.86
CA LYS A 148 23.29 13.53 -18.64
C LYS A 148 22.37 13.12 -17.49
N LYS A 149 21.08 13.00 -17.78
CA LYS A 149 20.06 12.62 -16.80
C LYS A 149 20.25 11.18 -16.30
N ASN A 150 20.60 10.27 -17.23
CA ASN A 150 20.86 8.88 -16.89
C ASN A 150 22.05 8.75 -15.91
N PHE A 151 23.11 9.53 -16.11
CA PHE A 151 24.27 9.57 -15.24
C PHE A 151 23.94 10.17 -13.86
N GLU A 152 23.27 11.32 -13.82
CA GLU A 152 22.85 11.98 -12.57
C GLU A 152 21.98 11.06 -11.70
N ILE A 153 21.13 10.22 -12.33
CA ILE A 153 20.27 9.29 -11.63
C ILE A 153 21.02 8.02 -11.20
N SER A 154 21.91 7.48 -12.05
CA SER A 154 22.60 6.21 -11.79
C SER A 154 23.49 6.23 -10.55
N SER A 155 23.95 7.39 -10.08
CA SER A 155 24.78 7.53 -8.87
C SER A 155 24.02 7.17 -7.58
N ASP A 156 22.70 7.42 -7.53
CA ASP A 156 21.86 7.24 -6.34
C ASP A 156 20.77 6.16 -6.51
N PHE A 157 20.70 5.51 -7.67
CA PHE A 157 19.68 4.58 -8.06
C PHE A 157 20.27 3.30 -8.64
N THR A 158 19.55 2.19 -8.49
CA THR A 158 19.90 0.89 -9.09
C THR A 158 19.00 0.64 -10.30
N LEU A 159 19.57 0.19 -11.41
CA LEU A 159 18.81 -0.20 -12.60
C LEU A 159 17.88 -1.37 -12.26
N LEU A 160 16.58 -1.21 -12.49
CA LEU A 160 15.55 -2.21 -12.27
C LEU A 160 15.27 -3.00 -13.55
N GLU A 161 14.97 -2.30 -14.62
CA GLU A 161 14.61 -2.89 -15.92
C GLU A 161 14.85 -1.89 -17.05
N THR A 162 14.87 -2.36 -18.28
CA THR A 162 14.90 -1.53 -19.50
C THR A 162 13.72 -1.95 -20.38
N VAL A 163 12.89 -0.98 -20.77
CA VAL A 163 11.70 -1.18 -21.61
C VAL A 163 11.72 -0.15 -22.74
N ASN A 164 11.70 -0.59 -24.00
CA ASN A 164 11.74 0.27 -25.19
C ASN A 164 12.86 1.34 -25.12
N ASP A 165 14.10 0.91 -24.81
CA ASP A 165 15.31 1.74 -24.64
C ASP A 165 15.25 2.74 -23.46
N ILE A 166 14.18 2.77 -22.69
CA ILE A 166 14.06 3.58 -21.49
C ILE A 166 14.52 2.76 -20.28
N LYS A 167 15.53 3.25 -19.58
CA LYS A 167 16.05 2.63 -18.35
C LYS A 167 15.22 3.06 -17.14
N ILE A 168 14.66 2.11 -16.44
CA ILE A 168 13.88 2.33 -15.22
C ILE A 168 14.76 2.03 -14.03
N TYR A 169 15.00 3.04 -13.21
CA TYR A 169 15.84 2.94 -12.02
C TYR A 169 15.01 2.93 -10.75
N GLN A 170 15.43 2.10 -9.82
CA GLN A 170 14.89 2.08 -8.47
C GLN A 170 15.78 2.85 -7.53
N LYS A 171 15.21 3.72 -6.72
CA LYS A 171 15.89 4.31 -5.58
C LYS A 171 15.84 3.34 -4.41
N LEU A 172 16.96 2.68 -4.15
CA LEU A 172 17.15 1.90 -2.94
C LEU A 172 17.39 2.88 -1.79
N GLY A 173 16.42 3.00 -0.89
CA GLY A 173 16.64 3.75 0.34
C GLY A 173 17.79 3.11 1.13
N LYS A 174 18.75 3.89 1.59
CA LYS A 174 19.69 3.43 2.61
C LYS A 174 18.90 3.29 3.91
N PHE A 175 18.49 2.05 4.24
CA PHE A 175 17.80 1.77 5.49
C PHE A 175 18.81 1.79 6.64
N LYS A 176 18.46 2.45 7.73
CA LYS A 176 19.16 2.22 9.01
C LYS A 176 18.75 0.88 9.62
N ASP A 177 17.52 0.43 9.33
CA ASP A 177 16.90 -0.81 9.78
C ASP A 177 15.78 -1.18 8.79
N GLU A 178 15.51 -2.47 8.57
CA GLU A 178 14.40 -2.96 7.72
C GLU A 178 13.02 -2.45 8.20
N ASN A 179 12.90 -2.17 9.49
CA ASN A 179 11.69 -1.63 10.12
C ASN A 179 11.60 -0.09 10.08
N ASP A 180 12.62 0.63 9.57
CA ASP A 180 12.54 2.07 9.45
C ASP A 180 11.55 2.44 8.34
N PRO A 181 10.52 3.25 8.64
CA PRO A 181 9.53 3.68 7.63
C PRO A 181 10.10 4.71 6.64
N ILE A 182 11.35 5.15 6.77
CA ILE A 182 11.96 6.18 5.93
C ILE A 182 12.65 5.54 4.73
N ARG A 183 12.37 6.06 3.53
CA ARG A 183 12.90 5.63 2.23
C ARG A 183 13.40 6.84 1.45
N GLY A 184 14.38 6.64 0.56
CA GLY A 184 14.87 7.68 -0.34
C GLY A 184 16.14 8.36 0.17
N ASP A 185 16.25 9.67 -0.03
CA ASP A 185 17.45 10.44 0.33
C ASP A 185 17.62 10.56 1.84
N ILE A 186 18.88 10.59 2.30
CA ILE A 186 19.19 10.93 3.69
C ILE A 186 19.14 12.45 3.81
N PHE A 187 18.24 12.95 4.64
CA PHE A 187 18.11 14.35 4.93
C PHE A 187 19.05 14.77 6.08
N SER A 188 19.65 15.95 5.93
CA SER A 188 20.27 16.67 7.04
C SER A 188 19.19 17.29 7.94
N SER A 189 19.56 17.74 9.14
CA SER A 189 18.64 18.47 10.00
C SER A 189 18.13 19.80 9.38
N GLU A 190 18.91 20.39 8.48
CA GLU A 190 18.53 21.57 7.73
C GLU A 190 17.55 21.25 6.60
N ASP A 191 17.77 20.15 5.86
CA ASP A 191 16.83 19.64 4.85
C ASP A 191 15.48 19.32 5.48
N GLU A 192 15.47 18.68 6.66
CA GLU A 192 14.23 18.36 7.38
C GLU A 192 13.42 19.61 7.75
N LYS A 193 14.10 20.66 8.21
CA LYS A 193 13.44 21.94 8.59
C LYS A 193 12.87 22.70 7.39
N LYS A 194 13.48 22.56 6.22
CA LYS A 194 13.08 23.27 4.99
C LYS A 194 12.17 22.41 4.10
N SER A 195 11.93 21.15 4.44
CA SER A 195 11.23 20.22 3.58
C SER A 195 9.73 20.52 3.47
N ILE A 196 9.18 20.28 2.28
CA ILE A 196 7.74 20.27 2.03
C ILE A 196 7.18 18.91 2.40
N ASN A 197 6.37 18.85 3.43
CA ASN A 197 5.76 17.62 3.96
C ASN A 197 4.37 17.41 3.36
N LEU A 198 4.17 16.35 2.59
CA LEU A 198 2.93 16.01 1.91
C LEU A 198 2.44 14.64 2.37
N LEU A 199 1.28 14.61 2.99
CA LEU A 199 0.60 13.36 3.33
C LEU A 199 -0.30 12.94 2.18
N VAL A 200 -0.17 11.69 1.73
CA VAL A 200 -0.93 11.15 0.60
C VAL A 200 -1.88 10.07 1.11
N VAL A 201 -3.18 10.33 0.96
CA VAL A 201 -4.27 9.44 1.41
C VAL A 201 -5.24 9.15 0.26
N GLY A 202 -5.94 8.03 0.32
CA GLY A 202 -6.95 7.66 -0.66
C GLY A 202 -7.20 6.16 -0.69
N GLU A 203 -8.23 5.77 -1.43
CA GLU A 203 -8.65 4.37 -1.61
C GLU A 203 -7.57 3.54 -2.33
N THR A 204 -7.55 2.24 -2.09
CA THR A 204 -6.73 1.29 -2.86
C THR A 204 -7.11 1.33 -4.34
N GLY A 205 -6.10 1.32 -5.23
CA GLY A 205 -6.33 1.39 -6.68
C GLY A 205 -6.69 2.76 -7.24
N THR A 206 -6.55 3.86 -6.47
CA THR A 206 -6.67 5.23 -6.99
C THR A 206 -5.40 5.76 -7.67
N GLY A 207 -4.34 4.96 -7.75
CA GLY A 207 -3.08 5.34 -8.42
C GLY A 207 -2.13 6.16 -7.55
N LYS A 208 -2.19 6.07 -6.20
CA LYS A 208 -1.27 6.77 -5.27
C LYS A 208 0.19 6.49 -5.57
N SER A 209 0.58 5.21 -5.65
CA SER A 209 1.97 4.80 -5.89
C SER A 209 2.50 5.32 -7.24
N THR A 210 1.69 5.20 -8.28
CA THR A 210 2.03 5.71 -9.62
C THR A 210 2.17 7.24 -9.62
N LEU A 211 1.29 7.95 -8.91
CA LEU A 211 1.34 9.40 -8.77
C LEU A 211 2.62 9.85 -8.04
N LEU A 212 2.98 9.19 -6.93
CA LEU A 212 4.21 9.51 -6.19
C LEU A 212 5.47 9.23 -7.01
N ASN A 213 5.48 8.15 -7.77
CA ASN A 213 6.54 7.87 -8.73
C ASN A 213 6.61 8.95 -9.82
N ALA A 214 5.47 9.41 -10.34
CA ALA A 214 5.42 10.48 -11.34
C ALA A 214 5.90 11.83 -10.78
N MET A 215 5.48 12.20 -9.57
CA MET A 215 5.98 13.40 -8.86
C MET A 215 7.49 13.33 -8.65
N THR A 216 8.03 12.16 -8.34
CA THR A 216 9.48 11.95 -8.19
C THR A 216 10.21 12.19 -9.51
N ASN A 217 9.69 11.68 -10.62
CA ASN A 217 10.27 11.95 -11.95
C ASN A 217 10.25 13.46 -12.28
N TYR A 218 9.17 14.16 -11.96
CA TYR A 218 9.10 15.60 -12.09
C TYR A 218 10.19 16.32 -11.27
N LEU A 219 10.30 15.99 -9.96
CA LEU A 219 11.28 16.61 -9.06
C LEU A 219 12.72 16.35 -9.49
N LEU A 220 13.01 15.21 -10.08
CA LEU A 220 14.30 14.90 -10.71
C LEU A 220 14.50 15.65 -12.05
N GLY A 221 13.45 16.32 -12.55
CA GLY A 221 13.45 17.05 -13.82
C GLY A 221 13.51 16.14 -15.04
N ILE A 222 13.00 14.89 -14.94
CA ILE A 222 12.94 13.95 -16.03
C ILE A 222 11.84 14.37 -17.00
N LYS A 223 12.17 14.47 -18.28
CA LYS A 223 11.27 14.83 -19.38
C LYS A 223 10.82 13.60 -20.17
N TYR A 224 9.83 13.76 -21.03
CA TYR A 224 9.32 12.67 -21.87
C TYR A 224 10.42 12.01 -22.71
N ASP A 225 11.25 12.83 -23.36
CA ASP A 225 12.31 12.38 -24.27
C ASP A 225 13.57 11.86 -23.54
N ASP A 226 13.63 11.92 -22.21
CA ASP A 226 14.76 11.39 -21.45
C ASP A 226 14.71 9.84 -21.46
N PRO A 227 15.86 9.17 -21.67
CA PRO A 227 15.92 7.70 -21.75
C PRO A 227 15.87 7.01 -20.37
N VAL A 228 15.35 7.70 -19.39
CA VAL A 228 15.33 7.25 -17.98
C VAL A 228 14.00 7.53 -17.31
N ARG A 229 13.65 6.66 -16.36
CA ARG A 229 12.56 6.87 -15.40
C ARG A 229 13.01 6.42 -14.01
N ALA A 230 12.44 7.01 -12.97
CA ALA A 230 12.72 6.67 -11.59
C ALA A 230 11.48 6.07 -10.90
N LYS A 231 11.67 5.01 -10.12
CA LYS A 231 10.66 4.42 -9.22
C LYS A 231 11.16 4.50 -7.78
N ILE A 232 10.36 5.07 -6.88
CA ILE A 232 10.60 5.02 -5.42
C ILE A 232 9.70 3.99 -4.75
N ILE A 233 8.56 3.69 -5.37
CA ILE A 233 7.60 2.68 -4.93
C ILE A 233 7.56 1.58 -6.00
N ILE A 234 7.87 0.35 -5.59
CA ILE A 234 7.82 -0.84 -6.45
C ILE A 234 6.64 -1.69 -6.02
N GLU A 235 5.78 -2.00 -6.96
CA GLU A 235 4.65 -2.88 -6.76
C GLU A 235 5.09 -4.32 -7.03
N ASN A 236 5.07 -5.17 -6.00
CA ASN A 236 5.29 -6.61 -6.18
C ASN A 236 4.08 -7.23 -6.88
N VAL A 237 4.26 -7.71 -8.09
CA VAL A 237 3.21 -8.26 -8.99
C VAL A 237 2.48 -9.48 -8.40
N GLN A 238 2.93 -10.03 -7.27
CA GLN A 238 2.36 -11.26 -6.69
C GLN A 238 1.04 -11.09 -5.93
N SER A 239 0.54 -9.85 -5.73
CA SER A 239 -0.74 -9.63 -5.04
C SER A 239 -1.57 -8.51 -5.67
N ILE A 240 -2.23 -8.81 -6.78
CA ILE A 240 -3.18 -7.87 -7.46
C ILE A 240 -4.36 -7.47 -6.55
N SER A 241 -4.59 -8.17 -5.44
CA SER A 241 -5.75 -7.98 -4.54
C SER A 241 -5.44 -7.35 -3.18
N LYS A 242 -4.19 -7.09 -2.83
CA LYS A 242 -3.82 -6.44 -1.55
C LYS A 242 -3.09 -5.14 -1.79
N SER A 243 -3.30 -4.16 -0.92
CA SER A 243 -2.54 -2.90 -0.93
C SER A 243 -1.03 -3.19 -0.85
N VAL A 244 -0.28 -2.63 -1.79
CA VAL A 244 1.19 -2.73 -1.84
C VAL A 244 1.84 -2.13 -0.59
N THR A 245 1.23 -1.08 -0.06
CA THR A 245 1.72 -0.36 1.13
C THR A 245 1.00 -0.90 2.37
N SER A 246 1.67 -1.73 3.16
CA SER A 246 1.14 -2.27 4.42
C SER A 246 1.41 -1.38 5.64
N THR A 247 2.31 -0.41 5.52
CA THR A 247 2.74 0.51 6.57
C THR A 247 2.77 1.94 6.06
N VAL A 248 2.71 2.93 6.96
CA VAL A 248 2.95 4.34 6.60
C VAL A 248 4.44 4.49 6.29
N THR A 249 4.76 4.93 5.07
CA THR A 249 6.13 5.06 4.58
C THR A 249 6.43 6.51 4.24
N LEU A 250 7.59 6.99 4.65
CA LEU A 250 8.09 8.33 4.37
C LEU A 250 9.14 8.27 3.26
N TYR A 251 8.81 8.81 2.09
CA TYR A 251 9.75 8.96 0.98
C TYR A 251 10.36 10.35 0.98
N GLN A 252 11.68 10.43 0.94
CA GLN A 252 12.43 11.68 0.99
C GLN A 252 13.14 11.91 -0.35
N ILE A 253 12.92 13.07 -0.97
CA ILE A 253 13.54 13.48 -2.23
C ILE A 253 14.25 14.80 -2.01
N LYS A 254 15.57 14.84 -2.25
CA LYS A 254 16.37 16.07 -2.16
C LYS A 254 15.90 17.13 -3.14
N SER A 255 16.17 18.39 -2.81
CA SER A 255 15.88 19.50 -3.70
C SER A 255 16.66 19.42 -5.00
N ASN A 256 15.99 19.77 -6.10
CA ASN A 256 16.62 20.11 -7.35
C ASN A 256 16.34 21.61 -7.64
N PRO A 257 17.25 22.54 -7.32
CA PRO A 257 16.99 23.98 -7.42
C PRO A 257 16.55 24.47 -8.80
N LYS A 258 16.83 23.71 -9.87
CA LYS A 258 16.37 24.01 -11.24
C LYS A 258 14.90 23.68 -11.47
N ILE A 259 14.32 22.81 -10.65
CA ILE A 259 12.94 22.31 -10.76
C ILE A 259 12.12 22.78 -9.56
N PHE A 260 12.60 22.46 -8.35
CA PHE A 260 11.95 22.82 -7.10
C PHE A 260 12.98 23.05 -5.99
N PRO A 261 12.98 24.22 -5.31
CA PRO A 261 14.10 24.62 -4.45
C PRO A 261 14.15 23.95 -3.09
N TYR A 262 13.08 23.25 -2.69
CA TYR A 262 12.99 22.62 -1.38
C TYR A 262 13.00 21.09 -1.47
N PRO A 263 13.56 20.39 -0.46
CA PRO A 263 13.39 18.95 -0.31
C PRO A 263 11.91 18.59 -0.11
N VAL A 264 11.49 17.45 -0.63
CA VAL A 264 10.10 17.00 -0.53
C VAL A 264 10.02 15.68 0.25
N ARG A 265 9.06 15.60 1.17
CA ARG A 265 8.76 14.42 1.98
C ARG A 265 7.35 13.95 1.67
N PHE A 266 7.22 12.80 1.04
CA PHE A 266 5.94 12.15 0.80
C PHE A 266 5.66 11.13 1.91
N ILE A 267 4.58 11.34 2.64
CA ILE A 267 4.08 10.40 3.64
C ILE A 267 3.01 9.57 2.94
N ASP A 268 3.39 8.39 2.47
CA ASP A 268 2.49 7.45 1.80
C ASP A 268 1.78 6.58 2.84
N THR A 269 0.47 6.45 2.67
CA THR A 269 -0.37 5.66 3.57
C THR A 269 -0.83 4.37 2.92
N PRO A 270 -1.06 3.29 3.70
CA PRO A 270 -1.78 2.14 3.20
C PRO A 270 -3.09 2.57 2.55
N GLY A 271 -3.47 1.91 1.47
CA GLY A 271 -4.77 2.15 0.84
C GLY A 271 -5.90 1.81 1.81
N PHE A 272 -6.96 2.62 1.76
CA PHE A 272 -8.20 2.36 2.47
C PHE A 272 -9.19 1.65 1.54
N GLY A 273 -10.20 0.94 2.11
CA GLY A 273 -11.22 0.24 1.32
C GLY A 273 -10.72 -1.06 0.68
N ASP A 274 -9.67 -1.67 1.22
CA ASP A 274 -9.12 -2.94 0.73
C ASP A 274 -9.98 -4.14 1.18
N THR A 275 -9.73 -5.29 0.58
CA THR A 275 -10.41 -6.58 0.85
C THR A 275 -10.37 -7.02 2.32
N GLY A 276 -9.51 -6.42 3.15
CA GLY A 276 -9.43 -6.63 4.60
C GLY A 276 -10.61 -6.07 5.41
N GLY A 277 -11.46 -5.24 4.80
CA GLY A 277 -12.65 -4.65 5.43
C GLY A 277 -12.34 -3.53 6.44
N LEU A 278 -13.39 -3.06 7.13
CA LEU A 278 -13.31 -1.91 8.05
C LEU A 278 -12.30 -2.06 9.19
N LYS A 279 -12.01 -3.27 9.63
CA LYS A 279 -11.02 -3.51 10.69
C LYS A 279 -9.61 -3.17 10.23
N GLU A 280 -9.29 -3.48 8.96
CA GLU A 280 -8.00 -3.11 8.37
C GLU A 280 -7.94 -1.58 8.14
N ASP A 281 -9.03 -0.96 7.69
CA ASP A 281 -9.11 0.50 7.56
C ASP A 281 -8.91 1.22 8.91
N LYS A 282 -9.49 0.69 9.99
CA LYS A 282 -9.24 1.18 11.36
C LYS A 282 -7.78 1.02 11.76
N ASN A 283 -7.15 -0.12 11.43
CA ASN A 283 -5.73 -0.33 11.67
C ASN A 283 -4.86 0.65 10.87
N ASN A 284 -5.21 0.92 9.62
CA ASN A 284 -4.49 1.87 8.76
C ASN A 284 -4.62 3.31 9.30
N ALA A 285 -5.81 3.70 9.77
CA ALA A 285 -6.00 4.97 10.48
C ALA A 285 -5.14 5.05 11.76
N ASN A 286 -5.06 3.97 12.54
CA ASN A 286 -4.23 3.89 13.75
C ASN A 286 -2.72 3.97 13.42
N LYS A 287 -2.26 3.32 12.35
CA LYS A 287 -0.87 3.44 11.87
C LYS A 287 -0.54 4.90 11.51
N LEU A 288 -1.45 5.57 10.77
CA LEU A 288 -1.30 6.97 10.42
C LEU A 288 -1.27 7.88 11.67
N MET A 289 -2.18 7.68 12.62
CA MET A 289 -2.19 8.43 13.87
C MET A 289 -0.89 8.29 14.67
N ARG A 290 -0.33 7.07 14.75
CA ARG A 290 0.96 6.82 15.42
C ARG A 290 2.11 7.52 14.70
N PHE A 291 2.12 7.49 13.37
CA PHE A 291 3.14 8.15 12.56
C PHE A 291 3.10 9.67 12.75
N ILE A 292 1.92 10.29 12.69
CA ILE A 292 1.72 11.73 12.91
C ILE A 292 2.21 12.12 14.29
N ASP A 293 1.86 11.35 15.31
CA ASP A 293 2.22 11.63 16.71
C ASP A 293 3.74 11.63 16.93
N SER A 294 4.46 10.68 16.30
CA SER A 294 5.88 10.45 16.56
C SER A 294 6.84 11.13 15.56
N LYS A 295 6.45 11.26 14.30
CA LYS A 295 7.38 11.58 13.19
C LYS A 295 7.02 12.83 12.38
N CYS A 296 5.81 13.41 12.57
CA CYS A 296 5.35 14.51 11.74
C CYS A 296 4.94 15.74 12.59
N PRO A 297 5.78 16.79 12.65
CA PRO A 297 5.46 18.00 13.40
C PRO A 297 4.51 18.95 12.66
N GLU A 298 4.56 18.97 11.33
CA GLU A 298 3.81 19.87 10.45
C GLU A 298 3.55 19.28 9.08
N LEU A 299 2.51 19.75 8.41
CA LEU A 299 2.14 19.37 7.04
C LEU A 299 1.92 20.63 6.17
N HIS A 300 2.40 20.58 4.93
CA HIS A 300 2.08 21.55 3.89
C HIS A 300 0.79 21.16 3.17
N GLY A 301 0.60 19.87 2.89
CA GLY A 301 -0.58 19.35 2.20
C GLY A 301 -1.05 17.99 2.70
N ILE A 302 -2.37 17.83 2.80
CA ILE A 302 -3.06 16.55 2.97
C ILE A 302 -3.69 16.23 1.62
N CYS A 303 -2.99 15.42 0.84
CA CYS A 303 -3.31 15.13 -0.55
C CYS A 303 -4.31 13.97 -0.63
N PHE A 304 -5.55 14.26 -0.96
CA PHE A 304 -6.60 13.27 -1.14
C PHE A 304 -6.63 12.80 -2.61
N VAL A 305 -6.24 11.54 -2.84
CA VAL A 305 -6.13 10.96 -4.18
C VAL A 305 -7.42 10.26 -4.57
N MET A 306 -8.01 10.67 -5.70
CA MET A 306 -9.26 10.14 -6.24
C MET A 306 -9.16 9.95 -7.76
N LYS A 307 -9.96 9.03 -8.31
CA LYS A 307 -10.10 8.93 -9.77
C LYS A 307 -10.95 10.10 -10.30
N ALA A 308 -10.49 10.76 -11.35
CA ALA A 308 -11.21 11.89 -11.97
C ALA A 308 -12.62 11.54 -12.46
N SER A 309 -12.86 10.27 -12.76
CA SER A 309 -14.14 9.72 -13.21
C SER A 309 -15.17 9.48 -12.10
N THR A 310 -14.79 9.60 -10.82
CA THR A 310 -15.70 9.37 -9.68
C THR A 310 -16.84 10.37 -9.68
N THR A 311 -18.06 9.91 -9.87
CA THR A 311 -19.25 10.79 -9.92
C THR A 311 -19.89 11.02 -8.56
N ARG A 312 -19.85 10.00 -7.69
CA ARG A 312 -20.37 10.03 -6.31
C ARG A 312 -19.51 9.15 -5.44
N LEU A 313 -19.36 9.53 -4.18
CA LEU A 313 -18.69 8.66 -3.20
C LEU A 313 -19.60 7.49 -2.85
N THR A 314 -19.07 6.28 -2.90
CA THR A 314 -19.73 5.10 -2.32
C THR A 314 -19.78 5.24 -0.79
N SER A 315 -20.63 4.45 -0.13
CA SER A 315 -20.73 4.44 1.35
C SER A 315 -19.38 4.13 2.00
N ILE A 316 -18.58 3.24 1.39
CA ILE A 316 -17.22 2.92 1.84
C ILE A 316 -16.31 4.15 1.70
N GLN A 317 -16.34 4.83 0.56
CA GLN A 317 -15.53 6.04 0.33
C GLN A 317 -15.93 7.18 1.26
N GLN A 318 -17.22 7.34 1.56
CA GLN A 318 -17.73 8.30 2.54
C GLN A 318 -17.21 7.96 3.95
N TYR A 319 -17.30 6.69 4.36
CA TYR A 319 -16.75 6.23 5.63
C TYR A 319 -15.24 6.53 5.74
N ILE A 320 -14.45 6.14 4.73
CA ILE A 320 -13.00 6.39 4.67
C ILE A 320 -12.70 7.89 4.80
N SER A 321 -13.40 8.71 4.02
CA SER A 321 -13.23 10.16 4.05
C SER A 321 -13.50 10.72 5.44
N GLN A 322 -14.57 10.29 6.12
CA GLN A 322 -14.88 10.69 7.48
C GLN A 322 -13.83 10.22 8.48
N GLN A 323 -13.30 8.99 8.34
CA GLN A 323 -12.23 8.51 9.20
C GLN A 323 -10.97 9.35 9.05
N ILE A 324 -10.55 9.66 7.82
CA ILE A 324 -9.38 10.50 7.55
C ILE A 324 -9.59 11.92 8.10
N LEU A 325 -10.72 12.56 7.76
CA LEU A 325 -11.05 13.89 8.25
C LEU A 325 -11.12 13.95 9.78
N GLY A 326 -11.55 12.86 10.39
CA GLY A 326 -11.63 12.73 11.83
C GLY A 326 -10.27 12.71 12.55
N ILE A 327 -9.18 12.36 11.87
CA ILE A 327 -7.83 12.37 12.46
C ILE A 327 -7.34 13.79 12.72
N PHE A 328 -7.73 14.74 11.87
CA PHE A 328 -7.13 16.07 11.80
C PHE A 328 -7.89 17.12 12.61
N GLY A 329 -7.14 18.12 13.08
CA GLY A 329 -7.68 19.32 13.70
C GLY A 329 -8.29 20.28 12.67
N LYS A 330 -9.19 21.18 13.13
CA LYS A 330 -9.85 22.18 12.28
C LYS A 330 -8.87 23.13 11.58
N ASP A 331 -7.72 23.34 12.17
CA ASP A 331 -6.63 24.17 11.64
C ASP A 331 -6.07 23.64 10.31
N THR A 332 -6.23 22.35 10.04
CA THR A 332 -5.74 21.71 8.80
C THR A 332 -6.67 21.92 7.59
N ALA A 333 -7.86 22.47 7.77
CA ALA A 333 -8.90 22.55 6.72
C ALA A 333 -8.39 23.23 5.41
N ASN A 334 -7.46 24.18 5.50
CA ASN A 334 -6.92 24.91 4.36
C ASN A 334 -5.77 24.17 3.65
N ASN A 335 -5.31 23.05 4.19
CA ASN A 335 -4.20 22.28 3.68
C ASN A 335 -4.66 20.98 2.97
N PHE A 336 -5.97 20.79 2.79
CA PHE A 336 -6.52 19.67 2.02
C PHE A 336 -6.44 19.97 0.52
N ILE A 337 -5.90 19.00 -0.23
CA ILE A 337 -5.60 19.11 -1.65
C ILE A 337 -6.20 17.91 -2.37
N GLY A 338 -6.90 18.14 -3.46
CA GLY A 338 -7.45 17.09 -4.32
C GLY A 338 -6.49 16.73 -5.45
N LEU A 339 -6.05 15.48 -5.51
CA LEU A 339 -5.23 14.96 -6.59
C LEU A 339 -6.05 13.96 -7.40
N LEU A 340 -6.50 14.38 -8.58
CA LEU A 340 -7.39 13.60 -9.44
C LEU A 340 -6.57 12.82 -10.47
N THR A 341 -6.50 11.52 -10.30
CA THR A 341 -5.79 10.60 -11.20
C THR A 341 -6.68 10.10 -12.34
N TYR A 342 -6.08 9.49 -13.36
CA TYR A 342 -6.77 9.03 -14.58
C TYR A 342 -7.58 10.16 -15.23
N ALA A 343 -7.09 11.39 -15.12
CA ALA A 343 -7.77 12.55 -15.70
C ALA A 343 -7.57 12.60 -17.23
N ASP A 344 -8.64 12.98 -17.90
CA ASP A 344 -8.62 13.42 -19.30
C ASP A 344 -8.60 14.97 -19.35
N ASN A 345 -8.67 15.53 -20.54
CA ASN A 345 -8.71 16.99 -20.71
C ASN A 345 -10.08 17.62 -20.35
N LYS A 346 -11.05 16.84 -19.87
CA LYS A 346 -12.40 17.30 -19.52
C LYS A 346 -12.50 17.80 -18.09
N VAL A 347 -13.63 18.39 -17.74
CA VAL A 347 -13.97 18.74 -16.37
C VAL A 347 -14.17 17.44 -15.58
N PRO A 348 -13.42 17.19 -14.49
CA PRO A 348 -13.54 15.96 -13.72
C PRO A 348 -14.89 15.83 -13.03
N LYS A 349 -15.52 14.66 -13.14
CA LYS A 349 -16.76 14.35 -12.42
C LYS A 349 -16.54 14.30 -10.89
N ALA A 350 -15.31 14.03 -10.46
CA ALA A 350 -14.91 13.99 -9.05
C ALA A 350 -15.13 15.33 -8.31
N LEU A 351 -15.30 16.45 -9.02
CA LEU A 351 -15.59 17.74 -8.37
C LEU A 351 -16.92 17.70 -7.61
N ASP A 352 -17.94 17.08 -8.18
CA ASP A 352 -19.25 16.92 -7.53
C ASP A 352 -19.11 15.96 -6.33
N ALA A 353 -18.39 14.84 -6.50
CA ALA A 353 -18.15 13.89 -5.42
C ALA A 353 -17.38 14.51 -4.23
N ILE A 354 -16.40 15.38 -4.47
CA ILE A 354 -15.68 16.13 -3.43
C ILE A 354 -16.63 17.02 -2.65
N LYS A 355 -17.49 17.77 -3.36
CA LYS A 355 -18.45 18.69 -2.76
C LYS A 355 -19.50 17.94 -1.93
N ASP A 356 -20.12 16.91 -2.52
CA ASP A 356 -21.16 16.12 -1.88
C ASP A 356 -20.63 15.31 -0.68
N GLY A 357 -19.37 14.86 -0.77
CA GLY A 357 -18.66 14.19 0.33
C GLY A 357 -18.22 15.12 1.47
N GLY A 358 -18.42 16.44 1.33
CA GLY A 358 -18.04 17.42 2.34
C GLY A 358 -16.54 17.45 2.62
N LEU A 359 -15.70 17.14 1.62
CA LEU A 359 -14.25 17.24 1.72
C LEU A 359 -13.85 18.72 1.70
N PRO A 360 -13.00 19.21 2.63
CA PRO A 360 -12.65 20.62 2.74
C PRO A 360 -11.60 21.04 1.70
N ILE A 361 -11.80 20.64 0.44
CA ILE A 361 -10.87 20.90 -0.66
C ILE A 361 -11.38 22.10 -1.45
N LYS A 362 -10.56 23.15 -1.50
CA LYS A 362 -10.84 24.34 -2.30
C LYS A 362 -10.63 24.09 -3.79
N SER A 363 -11.38 24.75 -4.65
CA SER A 363 -11.30 24.56 -6.10
C SER A 363 -9.92 24.88 -6.69
N ASP A 364 -9.19 25.83 -6.11
CA ASP A 364 -7.82 26.20 -6.48
C ASP A 364 -6.74 25.23 -5.95
N LEU A 365 -7.15 24.24 -5.16
CA LEU A 365 -6.31 23.17 -4.63
C LEU A 365 -6.67 21.79 -5.23
N ILE A 366 -7.23 21.76 -6.42
CA ILE A 366 -7.55 20.54 -7.16
C ILE A 366 -6.69 20.45 -8.41
N PHE A 367 -5.92 19.36 -8.51
CA PHE A 367 -4.98 19.12 -9.60
C PHE A 367 -5.33 17.82 -10.33
N LYS A 368 -5.17 17.82 -11.66
CA LYS A 368 -5.51 16.69 -12.53
C LYS A 368 -4.26 16.03 -13.07
N PHE A 369 -4.19 14.69 -12.98
CA PHE A 369 -3.04 13.93 -13.44
C PHE A 369 -3.47 12.75 -14.29
N ASN A 370 -2.74 12.52 -15.35
CA ASN A 370 -2.76 11.24 -16.05
C ASN A 370 -1.34 10.68 -16.07
N ASN A 371 -1.11 9.67 -15.25
CA ASN A 371 0.21 9.07 -15.08
C ASN A 371 0.41 7.80 -15.91
N SER A 372 -0.49 7.50 -16.87
CA SER A 372 -0.38 6.31 -17.74
C SER A 372 0.89 6.33 -18.59
N ALA A 373 1.34 7.51 -18.98
CA ALA A 373 2.49 7.71 -19.84
C ALA A 373 3.85 7.80 -19.11
N ILE A 374 3.88 7.64 -17.76
CA ILE A 374 5.13 7.81 -17.01
C ILE A 374 6.13 6.70 -17.27
N TYR A 375 5.66 5.47 -17.46
CA TYR A 375 6.49 4.33 -17.78
C TYR A 375 6.11 3.76 -19.16
N PRO A 376 7.10 3.36 -19.97
CA PRO A 376 6.83 2.72 -21.25
C PRO A 376 6.18 1.34 -21.03
N ASP A 377 5.26 0.97 -21.92
CA ASP A 377 4.72 -0.39 -21.99
C ASP A 377 5.33 -1.09 -23.21
N SER A 378 5.88 -2.29 -23.02
CA SER A 378 6.42 -3.12 -24.09
C SER A 378 5.39 -3.55 -25.15
N LYS A 379 4.10 -3.43 -24.81
CA LYS A 379 2.96 -3.75 -25.68
C LYS A 379 2.34 -2.52 -26.36
N GLU A 380 2.88 -1.34 -26.10
CA GLU A 380 2.34 -0.09 -26.64
C GLU A 380 2.64 0.00 -28.14
N ASP A 381 1.59 0.30 -28.91
CA ASP A 381 1.72 0.55 -30.33
C ASP A 381 2.37 1.93 -30.55
N LYS A 382 3.49 1.97 -31.29
CA LYS A 382 4.20 3.21 -31.63
C LYS A 382 3.32 4.26 -32.34
N SER A 383 2.17 3.85 -32.88
CA SER A 383 1.18 4.77 -33.48
C SER A 383 0.57 5.74 -32.47
N ASN A 384 0.65 5.45 -31.17
CA ASN A 384 0.06 6.24 -30.07
C ASN A 384 1.05 7.18 -29.36
N GLU A 385 2.27 7.33 -29.85
CA GLU A 385 3.34 8.13 -29.21
C GLU A 385 2.87 9.57 -28.91
N ASN A 386 2.13 10.21 -29.84
CA ASN A 386 1.62 11.56 -29.64
C ASN A 386 0.62 11.65 -28.47
N VAL A 387 -0.20 10.62 -28.25
CA VAL A 387 -1.17 10.56 -27.17
C VAL A 387 -0.44 10.35 -25.83
N THR A 388 0.53 9.46 -25.82
CA THR A 388 1.36 9.17 -24.65
C THR A 388 2.15 10.43 -24.23
N LYS A 389 2.76 11.13 -25.20
CA LYS A 389 3.44 12.40 -24.95
C LYS A 389 2.48 13.47 -24.42
N PHE A 390 1.29 13.60 -25.02
CA PHE A 390 0.28 14.55 -24.55
C PHE A 390 -0.08 14.31 -23.08
N TYR A 391 -0.31 13.06 -22.65
CA TYR A 391 -0.63 12.77 -21.25
C TYR A 391 0.56 13.01 -20.32
N PHE A 392 1.78 12.72 -20.76
CA PHE A 392 2.98 13.03 -20.00
C PHE A 392 3.13 14.55 -19.77
N ASP A 393 3.02 15.34 -20.83
CA ASP A 393 3.15 16.81 -20.80
C ASP A 393 2.03 17.42 -19.95
N MET A 394 0.79 16.95 -20.09
CA MET A 394 -0.35 17.37 -19.24
C MET A 394 -0.06 17.09 -17.75
N GLY A 395 0.50 15.92 -17.44
CA GLY A 395 0.91 15.57 -16.08
C GLY A 395 2.01 16.49 -15.58
N TYR A 396 3.00 16.76 -16.41
CA TYR A 396 4.14 17.61 -16.09
C TYR A 396 3.71 19.06 -15.76
N ASP A 397 2.84 19.66 -16.61
CA ASP A 397 2.25 20.98 -16.36
C ASP A 397 1.44 21.04 -15.06
N SER A 398 0.76 19.94 -14.74
CA SER A 398 0.00 19.85 -13.50
C SER A 398 0.89 19.73 -12.28
N PHE A 399 2.05 19.05 -12.37
CA PHE A 399 3.05 19.02 -11.31
C PHE A 399 3.68 20.39 -11.09
N GLU A 400 4.00 21.13 -12.15
CA GLU A 400 4.50 22.50 -12.05
C GLU A 400 3.54 23.38 -11.25
N LYS A 401 2.25 23.41 -11.65
CA LYS A 401 1.20 24.16 -10.95
C LYS A 401 1.03 23.72 -9.51
N PHE A 402 1.10 22.40 -9.26
CA PHE A 402 1.00 21.85 -7.91
C PHE A 402 2.17 22.31 -7.03
N PHE A 403 3.41 22.15 -7.48
CA PHE A 403 4.59 22.53 -6.71
C PHE A 403 4.70 24.04 -6.53
N ASP A 404 4.35 24.84 -7.54
CA ASP A 404 4.24 26.30 -7.41
C ASP A 404 3.21 26.70 -6.34
N ARG A 405 2.12 25.96 -6.24
CA ARG A 405 1.13 26.19 -5.18
C ARG A 405 1.66 25.82 -3.81
N MET A 406 2.47 24.73 -3.71
CA MET A 406 3.09 24.33 -2.45
C MET A 406 4.04 25.39 -1.89
N LEU A 407 4.72 26.19 -2.73
CA LEU A 407 5.54 27.32 -2.28
C LEU A 407 4.73 28.42 -1.59
N LYS A 408 3.42 28.50 -1.85
CA LYS A 408 2.52 29.54 -1.35
C LYS A 408 1.65 29.07 -0.18
N ILE A 409 1.64 27.78 0.12
CA ILE A 409 0.88 27.20 1.22
C ILE A 409 1.67 27.34 2.51
N THR A 410 1.03 27.90 3.53
CA THR A 410 1.58 27.92 4.88
C THR A 410 1.44 26.52 5.50
N PRO A 411 2.53 25.91 6.00
CA PRO A 411 2.44 24.63 6.70
C PRO A 411 1.60 24.77 7.96
N VAL A 412 0.83 23.76 8.26
CA VAL A 412 0.04 23.65 9.48
C VAL A 412 0.77 22.81 10.51
N SER A 413 0.94 23.35 11.71
CA SER A 413 1.47 22.59 12.85
C SER A 413 0.45 21.55 13.28
N LEU A 414 0.87 20.32 13.47
CA LEU A 414 -0.02 19.21 13.88
C LEU A 414 -0.26 19.13 15.39
N LYS A 415 -0.03 20.21 16.15
CA LYS A 415 -0.30 20.25 17.60
C LYS A 415 -1.76 19.97 17.90
N MET A 416 -2.70 20.66 17.23
CA MET A 416 -4.14 20.43 17.40
C MET A 416 -4.54 19.02 16.95
N THR A 417 -3.98 18.54 15.86
CA THR A 417 -4.18 17.15 15.38
C THR A 417 -3.71 16.11 16.41
N LYS A 418 -2.57 16.34 17.08
CA LYS A 418 -2.10 15.45 18.16
C LYS A 418 -3.04 15.44 19.36
N GLU A 419 -3.63 16.56 19.69
CA GLU A 419 -4.69 16.63 20.71
C GLU A 419 -5.95 15.85 20.28
N VAL A 420 -6.38 16.00 19.03
CA VAL A 420 -7.49 15.21 18.46
C VAL A 420 -7.19 13.71 18.55
N ILE A 421 -5.98 13.29 18.17
CA ILE A 421 -5.53 11.89 18.27
C ILE A 421 -5.58 11.40 19.71
N LYS A 422 -5.15 12.21 20.68
CA LYS A 422 -5.19 11.87 22.10
C LYS A 422 -6.62 11.67 22.60
N PHE A 423 -7.53 12.59 22.25
CA PHE A 423 -8.95 12.44 22.60
C PHE A 423 -9.56 11.18 21.98
N ARG A 424 -9.24 10.85 20.72
CA ARG A 424 -9.73 9.64 20.06
C ARG A 424 -9.24 8.36 20.71
N LYS A 425 -7.94 8.26 20.98
CA LYS A 425 -7.36 7.11 21.69
C LYS A 425 -8.01 6.90 23.06
N ASN A 426 -8.18 7.99 23.82
CA ASN A 426 -8.85 7.93 25.12
C ASN A 426 -10.31 7.50 25.01
N LEU A 427 -11.03 8.05 24.03
CA LEU A 427 -12.42 7.71 23.77
C LEU A 427 -12.57 6.23 23.38
N GLU A 428 -11.71 5.71 22.51
CA GLU A 428 -11.73 4.31 22.07
C GLU A 428 -11.58 3.36 23.26
N VAL A 429 -10.58 3.55 24.11
CA VAL A 429 -10.36 2.71 25.31
C VAL A 429 -11.56 2.77 26.25
N LYS A 430 -12.14 3.95 26.43
CA LYS A 430 -13.30 4.14 27.32
C LYS A 430 -14.55 3.48 26.74
N LEU A 431 -14.78 3.57 25.42
CA LEU A 431 -15.91 2.93 24.75
C LEU A 431 -15.85 1.40 24.82
N GLU A 432 -14.68 0.79 24.65
CA GLU A 432 -14.51 -0.66 24.82
C GLU A 432 -14.85 -1.10 26.26
N THR A 433 -14.43 -0.33 27.24
CA THR A 433 -14.73 -0.60 28.64
C THR A 433 -16.23 -0.44 28.93
N LEU A 434 -16.84 0.65 28.45
CA LEU A 434 -18.29 0.90 28.61
C LEU A 434 -19.13 -0.21 27.98
N GLN A 435 -18.77 -0.66 26.78
CA GLN A 435 -19.49 -1.72 26.07
C GLN A 435 -19.56 -3.01 26.92
N LYS A 436 -18.43 -3.39 27.56
CA LYS A 436 -18.37 -4.55 28.44
C LYS A 436 -19.26 -4.38 29.69
N TYR A 437 -19.17 -3.23 30.35
CA TYR A 437 -19.97 -2.98 31.55
C TYR A 437 -21.45 -2.85 31.25
N ILE A 438 -21.83 -2.23 30.14
CA ILE A 438 -23.23 -2.15 29.69
C ILE A 438 -23.77 -3.57 29.47
N ALA A 439 -23.02 -4.44 28.80
CA ALA A 439 -23.43 -5.83 28.56
C ALA A 439 -23.62 -6.61 29.89
N ILE A 440 -22.71 -6.42 30.86
CA ILE A 440 -22.83 -7.03 32.19
C ILE A 440 -24.10 -6.52 32.91
N ASN A 441 -24.34 -5.21 32.89
CA ASN A 441 -25.54 -4.63 33.54
C ASN A 441 -26.84 -5.11 32.90
N LEU A 442 -26.91 -5.18 31.58
CA LEU A 442 -28.06 -5.73 30.86
C LEU A 442 -28.31 -7.20 31.25
N SER A 443 -27.26 -7.99 31.42
CA SER A 443 -27.37 -9.37 31.92
C SER A 443 -27.91 -9.41 33.33
N LYS A 444 -27.42 -8.54 34.23
CA LYS A 444 -27.92 -8.45 35.62
C LYS A 444 -29.38 -7.97 35.68
N LEU A 445 -29.75 -6.95 34.89
CA LEU A 445 -31.16 -6.51 34.79
C LEU A 445 -32.08 -7.63 34.30
N SER A 446 -31.65 -8.41 33.31
CA SER A 446 -32.39 -9.58 32.85
C SER A 446 -32.53 -10.61 33.96
N ALA A 447 -31.46 -10.83 34.74
CA ALA A 447 -31.51 -11.75 35.89
C ALA A 447 -32.44 -11.26 36.98
N VAL A 448 -32.47 -9.95 37.32
CA VAL A 448 -33.44 -9.38 38.24
C VAL A 448 -34.87 -9.61 37.75
N LYS A 449 -35.18 -9.30 36.48
CA LYS A 449 -36.48 -9.54 35.85
C LYS A 449 -36.93 -11.00 35.99
N ASN A 450 -36.03 -11.94 35.67
CA ASN A 450 -36.32 -13.34 35.74
C ASN A 450 -36.58 -13.83 37.20
N ASN A 451 -35.81 -13.31 38.16
CA ASN A 451 -36.00 -13.66 39.57
C ASN A 451 -37.28 -13.06 40.12
N LEU A 452 -37.61 -11.79 39.76
CA LEU A 452 -38.90 -11.21 40.15
C LEU A 452 -40.09 -11.98 39.56
N ARG A 453 -39.98 -12.46 38.30
CA ARG A 453 -41.00 -13.32 37.72
C ARG A 453 -41.13 -14.65 38.50
N LYS A 454 -40.00 -15.30 38.84
CA LYS A 454 -39.98 -16.51 39.63
C LYS A 454 -40.52 -16.33 41.03
N ILE A 455 -40.28 -15.19 41.69
CA ILE A 455 -40.92 -14.88 42.98
C ILE A 455 -42.44 -14.77 42.83
N ASN A 456 -42.94 -14.23 41.72
CA ASN A 456 -44.36 -14.18 41.42
C ASN A 456 -44.94 -15.58 41.15
N GLU A 457 -44.20 -16.42 40.37
CA GLU A 457 -44.60 -17.79 40.11
C GLU A 457 -44.53 -18.69 41.35
N TYR A 458 -43.57 -18.43 42.26
CA TYR A 458 -43.43 -19.12 43.54
C TYR A 458 -44.63 -18.90 44.48
N ASN A 459 -45.32 -17.80 44.36
CA ASN A 459 -46.55 -17.54 45.08
C ASN A 459 -47.72 -18.39 44.54
N SER A 460 -47.56 -19.06 43.40
CA SER A 460 -48.53 -19.93 42.76
C SER A 460 -48.07 -21.39 42.60
N ASP A 461 -46.78 -21.70 42.61
CA ASP A 461 -46.34 -23.10 42.41
C ASP A 461 -44.91 -23.38 42.92
N LEU A 462 -44.77 -24.32 43.86
CA LEU A 462 -43.55 -24.68 44.58
C LEU A 462 -42.52 -25.48 43.75
N SER A 463 -42.72 -25.66 42.45
CA SER A 463 -41.97 -26.66 41.66
C SER A 463 -41.13 -26.11 40.49
N ALA A 464 -41.02 -24.79 40.28
CA ALA A 464 -40.34 -24.28 39.07
C ALA A 464 -38.83 -24.02 39.23
N ASN A 465 -38.11 -24.77 38.47
CA ASN A 465 -36.66 -25.04 38.31
C ASN A 465 -35.72 -23.94 37.83
N LYS A 466 -34.52 -24.02 38.31
CA LYS A 466 -33.08 -24.06 37.91
C LYS A 466 -32.64 -23.55 36.54
N GLU A 467 -32.86 -22.43 36.06
CA GLU A 467 -31.98 -21.97 34.92
C GLU A 467 -31.53 -20.54 35.11
N HIS A 468 -30.37 -20.37 35.74
CA HIS A 468 -29.68 -19.08 35.85
C HIS A 468 -28.40 -18.98 35.02
N THR A 469 -28.39 -19.74 33.93
CA THR A 469 -27.22 -19.70 33.02
C THR A 469 -27.58 -19.01 31.73
N LYS A 470 -26.82 -17.97 31.39
CA LYS A 470 -26.88 -17.39 30.06
C LYS A 470 -25.77 -18.01 29.24
N THR A 471 -26.18 -18.83 28.27
CA THR A 471 -25.24 -19.35 27.30
C THR A 471 -25.08 -18.34 26.18
N HIS A 472 -23.86 -17.90 25.96
CA HIS A 472 -23.47 -17.19 24.74
C HIS A 472 -22.36 -17.97 24.03
N PHE A 473 -22.19 -17.68 22.76
CA PHE A 473 -21.11 -18.31 22.00
C PHE A 473 -19.93 -17.35 21.91
N GLU A 474 -18.80 -17.74 22.50
CA GLU A 474 -17.53 -17.07 22.27
C GLU A 474 -16.83 -17.74 21.07
N GLU A 475 -16.41 -16.91 20.13
CA GLU A 475 -15.57 -17.38 19.04
C GLU A 475 -14.10 -17.39 19.50
N TYR A 476 -13.47 -18.53 19.42
CA TYR A 476 -12.04 -18.66 19.64
C TYR A 476 -11.38 -19.35 18.44
N THR A 477 -10.16 -18.96 18.20
CA THR A 477 -9.36 -19.59 17.14
C THR A 477 -8.51 -20.70 17.74
N GLU A 478 -8.59 -21.87 17.16
CA GLU A 478 -7.79 -23.03 17.53
C GLU A 478 -6.93 -23.45 16.34
N GLN A 479 -5.66 -23.70 16.60
CA GLN A 479 -4.79 -24.33 15.63
C GLN A 479 -5.03 -25.84 15.72
N ILE A 480 -5.59 -26.40 14.66
CA ILE A 480 -5.77 -27.84 14.55
C ILE A 480 -4.61 -28.40 13.74
N GLU A 481 -3.81 -29.23 14.37
CA GLU A 481 -2.78 -29.99 13.68
C GLU A 481 -3.41 -31.01 12.75
N VAL A 482 -2.80 -31.21 11.60
CA VAL A 482 -3.21 -32.23 10.64
C VAL A 482 -2.82 -33.60 11.21
N ASN A 483 -3.72 -34.57 11.11
CA ASN A 483 -3.36 -35.94 11.41
C ASN A 483 -2.07 -36.31 10.66
N PRO A 484 -1.06 -36.95 11.29
CA PRO A 484 0.23 -37.27 10.70
C PRO A 484 0.21 -37.91 9.31
N ASN A 485 -0.87 -38.62 9.00
CA ASN A 485 -1.11 -39.33 7.73
C ASN A 485 -2.04 -38.57 6.78
N CYS A 486 -2.44 -37.35 7.11
CA CYS A 486 -3.39 -36.56 6.33
C CYS A 486 -2.79 -35.20 5.92
N TYR A 487 -3.50 -34.51 5.06
CA TYR A 487 -3.16 -33.20 4.53
C TYR A 487 -4.38 -32.26 4.62
N ASN A 488 -4.17 -30.98 4.62
CA ASN A 488 -5.25 -30.01 4.43
C ASN A 488 -5.28 -29.54 2.96
N THR A 489 -6.40 -29.74 2.28
CA THR A 489 -6.61 -29.22 0.92
C THR A 489 -7.01 -27.74 1.01
N PHE A 490 -6.09 -26.85 0.68
CA PHE A 490 -6.27 -25.41 0.70
C PHE A 490 -6.37 -24.83 -0.71
N CYS A 491 -7.40 -24.03 -0.96
CA CYS A 491 -7.55 -23.31 -2.22
C CYS A 491 -6.77 -21.99 -2.21
N LYS A 492 -5.78 -21.85 -3.08
CA LYS A 492 -4.97 -20.63 -3.20
C LYS A 492 -5.76 -19.41 -3.67
N ASN A 493 -6.78 -19.64 -4.50
CA ASN A 493 -7.55 -18.59 -5.13
C ASN A 493 -8.72 -18.08 -4.27
N CYS A 494 -9.24 -18.93 -3.37
CA CYS A 494 -10.33 -18.57 -2.46
C CYS A 494 -9.85 -18.40 -1.02
N GLU A 495 -8.60 -18.75 -0.73
CA GLU A 495 -7.94 -18.69 0.58
C GLU A 495 -8.73 -19.44 1.69
N ILE A 496 -9.34 -20.57 1.34
CA ILE A 496 -10.11 -21.41 2.28
C ILE A 496 -9.64 -22.85 2.27
N TYR A 497 -9.83 -23.53 3.39
CA TYR A 497 -9.64 -24.97 3.47
C TYR A 497 -10.88 -25.69 2.92
N CYS A 498 -10.70 -26.42 1.83
CA CYS A 498 -11.77 -27.12 1.14
C CYS A 498 -12.00 -28.52 1.67
N HIS A 499 -10.95 -29.20 2.11
CA HIS A 499 -11.03 -30.51 2.74
C HIS A 499 -9.94 -30.65 3.80
N PRO A 500 -10.30 -30.64 5.08
CA PRO A 500 -9.39 -30.98 6.18
C PRO A 500 -9.17 -32.49 6.26
N ASP A 501 -8.02 -32.86 6.80
CA ASP A 501 -7.63 -34.27 7.03
C ASP A 501 -7.76 -35.15 5.77
N CYS A 502 -7.35 -34.57 4.63
CA CYS A 502 -7.37 -35.26 3.33
C CYS A 502 -6.30 -36.36 3.29
N GLY A 503 -6.69 -37.55 2.82
CA GLY A 503 -5.75 -38.66 2.63
C GLY A 503 -4.82 -38.52 1.41
N CYS A 504 -5.13 -37.59 0.46
CA CYS A 504 -4.36 -37.37 -0.75
C CYS A 504 -3.23 -36.36 -0.49
N ASN A 505 -2.02 -36.68 -0.92
CA ASN A 505 -0.89 -35.73 -0.91
C ASN A 505 -1.05 -34.68 -2.01
N ASP A 506 -0.08 -33.76 -2.18
CA ASP A 506 -0.21 -32.67 -3.16
C ASP A 506 -0.18 -33.15 -4.63
N ASP A 507 0.46 -34.26 -4.92
CA ASP A 507 0.50 -34.84 -6.27
C ASP A 507 -0.82 -35.53 -6.61
N GLU A 508 -1.50 -36.09 -5.60
CA GLU A 508 -2.77 -36.79 -5.69
C GLU A 508 -3.99 -35.89 -5.45
N LYS A 509 -3.82 -34.58 -5.29
CA LYS A 509 -4.89 -33.64 -4.96
C LYS A 509 -6.07 -33.61 -5.94
N LYS A 510 -5.89 -34.15 -7.15
CA LYS A 510 -6.96 -34.33 -8.13
C LYS A 510 -8.00 -35.32 -7.64
N ASP A 511 -7.57 -36.31 -6.87
CA ASP A 511 -8.41 -37.38 -6.35
C ASP A 511 -8.99 -37.10 -4.95
N CYS A 512 -8.74 -35.90 -4.42
CA CYS A 512 -9.34 -35.43 -3.18
C CYS A 512 -10.86 -35.40 -3.30
N CYS A 513 -11.57 -35.87 -2.28
CA CYS A 513 -13.04 -35.93 -2.29
C CYS A 513 -13.73 -34.56 -2.40
N ALA A 514 -13.00 -33.45 -2.16
CA ALA A 514 -13.49 -32.12 -2.45
C ALA A 514 -13.46 -31.78 -3.96
N MET A 515 -12.86 -32.64 -4.80
CA MET A 515 -12.80 -32.44 -6.24
C MET A 515 -13.89 -33.30 -6.92
N GLY A 516 -14.64 -32.66 -7.80
CA GLY A 516 -15.62 -33.33 -8.64
C GLY A 516 -14.95 -34.13 -9.77
N SER A 517 -15.70 -34.98 -10.43
CA SER A 517 -15.25 -35.81 -11.57
C SER A 517 -14.71 -34.99 -12.74
N ASN A 518 -15.07 -33.70 -12.84
CA ASN A 518 -14.56 -32.73 -13.79
C ASN A 518 -13.26 -32.02 -13.35
N GLY A 519 -12.68 -32.41 -12.21
CA GLY A 519 -11.46 -31.81 -11.64
C GLY A 519 -11.66 -30.43 -11.02
N GLN A 520 -12.88 -29.99 -10.81
CA GLN A 520 -13.22 -28.73 -10.13
C GLN A 520 -13.61 -28.98 -8.68
N CYS A 521 -13.24 -28.07 -7.79
CA CYS A 521 -13.60 -28.16 -6.37
C CYS A 521 -15.10 -27.93 -6.15
N THR A 522 -15.71 -28.82 -5.38
CA THR A 522 -17.13 -28.76 -5.04
C THR A 522 -17.41 -27.86 -3.82
N VAL A 523 -16.36 -27.53 -3.05
CA VAL A 523 -16.45 -26.83 -1.76
C VAL A 523 -16.19 -25.32 -1.90
N CYS A 524 -15.11 -24.92 -2.61
CA CYS A 524 -14.81 -23.50 -2.68
C CYS A 524 -15.81 -22.72 -3.54
N PRO A 525 -16.10 -21.46 -3.18
CA PRO A 525 -17.14 -20.65 -3.84
C PRO A 525 -16.95 -20.49 -5.36
N ARG A 526 -15.70 -20.45 -5.81
CA ARG A 526 -15.35 -20.26 -7.24
C ARG A 526 -15.21 -21.59 -7.99
N LYS A 527 -15.47 -22.72 -7.36
CA LYS A 527 -15.31 -24.06 -7.92
C LYS A 527 -13.97 -24.23 -8.64
N CYS A 528 -12.90 -23.76 -8.01
CA CYS A 528 -11.57 -23.70 -8.61
C CYS A 528 -11.08 -25.08 -9.02
N PRO A 529 -10.33 -25.20 -10.12
CA PRO A 529 -9.75 -26.48 -10.54
C PRO A 529 -8.68 -26.98 -9.54
N TYR A 530 -8.43 -28.28 -9.51
CA TYR A 530 -7.57 -28.96 -8.54
C TYR A 530 -6.14 -28.37 -8.48
N TRP A 531 -5.58 -27.88 -9.61
CA TRP A 531 -4.24 -27.29 -9.63
C TRP A 531 -4.12 -25.94 -8.92
N GLN A 532 -5.23 -25.29 -8.61
CA GLN A 532 -5.28 -24.10 -7.75
C GLN A 532 -5.37 -24.45 -6.26
N HIS A 533 -5.30 -25.73 -5.91
CA HIS A 533 -5.29 -26.19 -4.53
C HIS A 533 -3.91 -26.75 -4.16
N HIS A 534 -3.63 -26.71 -2.87
CA HIS A 534 -2.49 -27.36 -2.24
C HIS A 534 -2.94 -28.29 -1.14
N ASN A 535 -2.37 -29.48 -1.13
CA ASN A 535 -2.49 -30.41 -0.01
C ASN A 535 -1.22 -30.35 0.83
N LYS A 536 -1.29 -29.69 1.99
CA LYS A 536 -0.15 -29.49 2.89
C LYS A 536 -0.39 -30.09 4.27
N LYS A 537 0.69 -30.52 4.90
CA LYS A 537 0.73 -30.90 6.32
C LYS A 537 1.01 -29.67 7.18
N ASP A 538 0.10 -28.72 7.20
CA ASP A 538 0.15 -27.53 8.02
C ASP A 538 -1.05 -27.51 8.98
N TYR A 539 -0.89 -26.77 10.08
CA TYR A 539 -2.03 -26.49 10.94
C TYR A 539 -3.03 -25.59 10.21
N ARG A 540 -4.31 -25.80 10.47
CA ARG A 540 -5.37 -24.85 10.05
C ARG A 540 -5.87 -24.08 11.24
N ILE A 541 -6.10 -22.80 11.05
CA ILE A 541 -6.77 -21.95 12.03
C ILE A 541 -8.28 -22.10 11.79
N VAL A 542 -8.96 -22.67 12.77
CA VAL A 542 -10.41 -22.84 12.73
C VAL A 542 -11.02 -21.95 13.81
N THR A 543 -11.94 -21.09 13.38
CA THR A 543 -12.77 -20.36 14.34
C THR A 543 -13.86 -21.30 14.83
N LYS A 544 -13.79 -21.69 16.08
CA LYS A 544 -14.81 -22.49 16.76
C LYS A 544 -15.67 -21.60 17.64
N LYS A 545 -16.94 -21.92 17.70
CA LYS A 545 -17.84 -21.34 18.69
C LYS A 545 -17.84 -22.24 19.90
N LYS A 546 -17.36 -21.76 21.02
CA LYS A 546 -17.50 -22.40 22.30
C LYS A 546 -18.75 -21.83 22.97
N GLN A 547 -19.68 -22.68 23.31
CA GLN A 547 -20.77 -22.29 24.17
C GLN A 547 -20.19 -22.04 25.56
N VAL A 548 -20.07 -20.77 25.91
CA VAL A 548 -19.64 -20.35 27.24
C VAL A 548 -20.90 -20.06 28.03
N THR A 549 -20.99 -20.76 29.11
CA THR A 549 -22.06 -20.52 30.07
C THR A 549 -21.45 -19.64 31.15
N ASP A 550 -21.74 -18.35 31.10
CA ASP A 550 -21.39 -17.43 32.19
C ASP A 550 -22.24 -17.81 33.40
N LYS A 551 -21.57 -18.43 34.30
CA LYS A 551 -22.10 -18.65 35.63
C LYS A 551 -21.70 -17.46 36.50
N ASN A 552 -22.65 -16.65 36.90
CA ASN A 552 -22.40 -15.71 37.99
C ASN A 552 -22.29 -16.54 39.26
N GLU A 553 -21.06 -16.84 39.68
CA GLU A 553 -20.79 -17.68 40.87
C GLU A 553 -21.47 -17.16 42.13
N THR A 554 -21.58 -15.84 42.24
CA THR A 554 -22.33 -15.20 43.34
C THR A 554 -23.82 -15.49 43.22
N MET A 555 -24.38 -15.44 42.01
CA MET A 555 -25.79 -15.79 41.78
C MET A 555 -26.06 -17.28 41.99
N GLU A 556 -25.18 -18.15 41.50
CA GLU A 556 -25.33 -19.61 41.68
C GLU A 556 -25.23 -19.96 43.15
N ARG A 557 -24.31 -19.39 43.90
CA ARG A 557 -24.17 -19.58 45.36
C ARG A 557 -25.40 -19.07 46.09
N LEU A 558 -25.81 -17.84 45.88
CA LEU A 558 -26.95 -17.22 46.50
C LEU A 558 -28.29 -17.89 46.09
N PHE A 559 -28.39 -18.36 44.83
CA PHE A 559 -29.55 -19.12 44.34
C PHE A 559 -29.64 -20.50 45.00
N ASN A 560 -28.51 -21.21 45.10
CA ASN A 560 -28.51 -22.54 45.80
C ASN A 560 -28.82 -22.38 47.30
N GLU A 561 -28.35 -21.30 47.92
CA GLU A 561 -28.68 -20.91 49.31
C GLU A 561 -30.14 -20.45 49.47
N ALA A 562 -30.68 -19.74 48.48
CA ALA A 562 -32.08 -19.24 48.48
C ALA A 562 -33.12 -20.30 48.08
N LYS A 563 -32.67 -21.48 47.61
CA LYS A 563 -33.50 -22.52 47.03
C LYS A 563 -34.63 -23.01 47.97
N ASN A 564 -34.49 -22.81 49.26
CA ASN A 564 -35.42 -23.26 50.28
C ASN A 564 -36.11 -22.15 51.07
N ASP A 565 -35.89 -20.86 50.70
CA ASP A 565 -36.41 -19.73 51.49
C ASP A 565 -36.56 -18.45 50.65
N VAL A 566 -37.82 -17.95 50.58
CA VAL A 566 -38.18 -16.71 49.84
C VAL A 566 -37.39 -15.49 50.33
N ASN A 567 -37.02 -15.45 51.60
CA ASN A 567 -36.22 -14.32 52.14
C ASN A 567 -34.82 -14.27 51.54
N LYS A 568 -34.19 -15.44 51.26
CA LYS A 568 -32.88 -15.50 50.58
C LYS A 568 -32.97 -15.05 49.11
N MET A 569 -34.08 -15.41 48.43
CA MET A 569 -34.31 -15.00 47.06
C MET A 569 -34.51 -13.47 46.95
N ASN A 570 -35.23 -12.85 47.88
CA ASN A 570 -35.35 -11.42 47.96
C ASN A 570 -33.98 -10.73 48.26
N ASN A 571 -33.16 -11.34 49.10
CA ASN A 571 -31.81 -10.87 49.36
C ASN A 571 -30.91 -10.92 48.09
N LEU A 572 -31.05 -11.97 47.27
CA LEU A 572 -30.38 -12.08 46.00
C LEU A 572 -30.76 -10.94 45.03
N VAL A 573 -32.08 -10.68 44.90
CA VAL A 573 -32.57 -9.57 44.06
C VAL A 573 -32.03 -8.24 44.56
N ASN A 574 -32.08 -8.00 45.88
CA ASN A 574 -31.52 -6.76 46.46
C ASN A 574 -30.02 -6.64 46.24
N SER A 575 -29.25 -7.73 46.40
CA SER A 575 -27.81 -7.74 46.11
C SER A 575 -27.51 -7.40 44.65
N LEU A 576 -28.26 -7.99 43.71
CA LEU A 576 -28.10 -7.68 42.27
C LEU A 576 -28.44 -6.22 41.96
N ILE A 577 -29.52 -5.68 42.58
CA ILE A 577 -29.90 -4.26 42.43
C ILE A 577 -28.78 -3.35 42.94
N ASP A 578 -28.19 -3.69 44.08
CA ASP A 578 -27.10 -2.88 44.65
C ASP A 578 -25.81 -2.98 43.82
N GLU A 579 -25.52 -4.16 43.29
CA GLU A 579 -24.41 -4.33 42.32
C GLU A 579 -24.63 -3.49 41.06
N ILE A 580 -25.85 -3.48 40.49
CA ILE A 580 -26.19 -2.65 39.32
C ILE A 580 -26.03 -1.18 39.64
N LYS A 581 -26.57 -0.72 40.81
CA LYS A 581 -26.41 0.68 41.25
C LYS A 581 -24.94 1.10 41.37
N ASN A 582 -24.10 0.21 41.94
CA ASN A 582 -22.67 0.50 42.06
C ASN A 582 -21.97 0.55 40.71
N THR A 583 -22.28 -0.39 39.80
CA THR A 583 -21.77 -0.38 38.43
C THR A 583 -22.26 0.86 37.66
N ASN A 584 -23.54 1.27 37.85
CA ASN A 584 -24.10 2.47 37.23
C ASN A 584 -23.37 3.75 37.68
N LYS A 585 -22.96 3.85 38.94
CA LYS A 585 -22.15 4.99 39.40
C LYS A 585 -20.81 5.06 38.66
N MET A 586 -20.16 3.92 38.46
CA MET A 586 -18.91 3.87 37.69
C MET A 586 -19.16 4.19 36.21
N LEU A 587 -20.23 3.66 35.61
CA LEU A 587 -20.62 3.95 34.24
C LEU A 587 -20.92 5.43 34.02
N ILE A 588 -21.63 6.08 34.92
CA ILE A 588 -21.90 7.54 34.85
C ILE A 588 -20.61 8.33 34.79
N SER A 589 -19.63 7.99 35.64
CA SER A 589 -18.31 8.64 35.59
C SER A 589 -17.62 8.43 34.22
N GLN A 590 -17.61 7.21 33.72
CA GLN A 590 -16.99 6.90 32.42
C GLN A 590 -17.75 7.52 31.24
N ILE A 591 -19.09 7.60 31.30
CA ILE A 591 -19.90 8.29 30.31
C ILE A 591 -19.57 9.79 30.30
N ASN A 592 -19.43 10.42 31.47
CA ASN A 592 -19.02 11.82 31.56
C ASN A 592 -17.61 12.03 30.98
N ASP A 593 -16.67 11.15 31.28
CA ASP A 593 -15.33 11.18 30.69
C ASP A 593 -15.35 11.02 29.16
N CYS A 594 -16.23 10.15 28.61
CA CYS A 594 -16.44 10.04 27.18
C CYS A 594 -17.05 11.30 26.58
N LYS A 595 -18.05 11.90 27.26
CA LYS A 595 -18.64 13.19 26.86
C LYS A 595 -17.59 14.29 26.82
N ASP A 596 -16.67 14.33 27.77
CA ASP A 596 -15.54 15.28 27.75
C ASP A 596 -14.63 15.08 26.56
N CYS A 597 -14.32 13.82 26.22
CA CYS A 597 -13.58 13.50 24.99
C CYS A 597 -14.35 13.93 23.73
N LEU A 598 -15.66 13.66 23.64
CA LEU A 598 -16.51 14.07 22.53
C LEU A 598 -16.60 15.60 22.41
N ASN A 599 -16.71 16.32 23.54
CA ASN A 599 -16.69 17.77 23.58
C ASN A 599 -15.32 18.33 23.12
N GLY A 600 -14.22 17.71 23.55
CA GLY A 600 -12.88 18.02 23.08
C GLY A 600 -12.77 17.84 21.55
N LEU A 601 -13.24 16.72 21.03
CA LEU A 601 -13.30 16.46 19.60
C LEU A 601 -14.19 17.46 18.84
N SER A 602 -15.34 17.83 19.39
CA SER A 602 -16.24 18.84 18.78
C SER A 602 -15.58 20.21 18.64
N ARG A 603 -14.71 20.57 19.58
CA ARG A 603 -13.97 21.84 19.54
C ARG A 603 -12.80 21.80 18.56
N LEU A 604 -12.02 20.70 18.54
CA LEU A 604 -10.72 20.63 17.90
C LEU A 604 -10.74 19.85 16.58
N ALA A 605 -11.49 18.77 16.46
CA ALA A 605 -11.48 17.91 15.29
C ALA A 605 -12.20 18.56 14.11
N LEU A 606 -11.65 18.33 12.91
CA LEU A 606 -12.24 18.77 11.66
C LEU A 606 -13.63 18.11 11.43
N LYS A 607 -13.76 16.84 11.80
CA LYS A 607 -15.02 16.09 11.82
C LYS A 607 -15.16 15.31 13.13
N LYS A 608 -16.36 15.34 13.69
CA LYS A 608 -16.68 14.66 14.97
C LYS A 608 -16.80 13.14 14.81
N ASN A 609 -17.19 12.66 13.62
CA ASN A 609 -17.38 11.24 13.28
C ASN A 609 -18.37 10.48 14.17
N THR A 610 -19.61 10.91 14.26
CA THR A 610 -20.62 10.23 15.07
C THR A 610 -21.82 9.77 14.23
N THR A 611 -22.69 10.70 13.89
CA THR A 611 -24.01 10.37 13.31
C THR A 611 -23.92 9.90 11.86
N ASP A 612 -23.09 10.56 11.04
CA ASP A 612 -22.96 10.24 9.61
C ASP A 612 -22.33 8.86 9.43
N VAL A 613 -21.30 8.54 10.23
CA VAL A 613 -20.63 7.24 10.18
C VAL A 613 -21.56 6.11 10.56
N TYR A 614 -22.43 6.32 11.55
CA TYR A 614 -23.41 5.33 11.98
C TYR A 614 -24.39 4.96 10.86
N SER A 615 -24.89 5.96 10.11
CA SER A 615 -25.81 5.72 8.97
C SER A 615 -25.14 5.02 7.79
N TYR A 616 -23.87 5.33 7.50
CA TYR A 616 -23.12 4.65 6.42
C TYR A 616 -22.89 3.17 6.71
N MET A 617 -22.77 2.77 7.97
CA MET A 617 -22.61 1.38 8.34
C MET A 617 -23.80 0.50 8.00
N ASP A 618 -25.03 1.04 8.06
CA ASP A 618 -26.21 0.30 7.61
C ASP A 618 -26.18 0.02 6.13
N GLN A 619 -25.85 1.05 5.33
CA GLN A 619 -25.70 0.87 3.88
C GLN A 619 -24.59 -0.11 3.51
N MET A 620 -23.48 -0.13 4.30
CA MET A 620 -22.40 -1.09 4.09
C MET A 620 -22.82 -2.53 4.42
N ILE A 621 -23.61 -2.73 5.48
CA ILE A 621 -24.16 -4.03 5.83
C ILE A 621 -25.10 -4.53 4.72
N GLU A 622 -25.99 -3.66 4.20
CA GLU A 622 -26.87 -4.00 3.07
C GLU A 622 -26.07 -4.38 1.85
N LEU A 623 -25.06 -3.58 1.49
CA LEU A 623 -24.21 -3.82 0.31
C LEU A 623 -23.46 -5.16 0.41
N GLU A 624 -22.90 -5.49 1.59
CA GLU A 624 -22.22 -6.77 1.82
C GLU A 624 -23.18 -7.97 1.73
N ASN A 625 -24.41 -7.81 2.26
CA ASN A 625 -25.44 -8.84 2.18
C ASN A 625 -25.96 -9.05 0.76
N ASP A 626 -26.02 -7.98 -0.07
CA ASP A 626 -26.45 -8.06 -1.46
C ASP A 626 -25.38 -8.68 -2.36
N GLN A 627 -24.12 -8.26 -2.19
CA GLN A 627 -23.01 -8.72 -3.03
C GLN A 627 -22.51 -10.12 -2.67
N LYS A 628 -22.66 -10.57 -1.43
CA LYS A 628 -22.25 -11.88 -0.90
C LYS A 628 -20.87 -12.35 -1.37
N LYS A 629 -19.91 -11.43 -1.45
CA LYS A 629 -18.52 -11.77 -1.80
C LYS A 629 -17.92 -12.72 -0.75
N PRO A 630 -16.97 -13.60 -1.10
CA PRO A 630 -16.34 -14.50 -0.14
C PRO A 630 -15.90 -13.77 1.15
N GLY A 631 -16.30 -14.31 2.32
CA GLY A 631 -16.03 -13.73 3.63
C GLY A 631 -16.94 -12.54 4.02
N TYR A 632 -18.06 -12.30 3.33
CA TYR A 632 -18.99 -11.20 3.63
C TYR A 632 -19.56 -11.30 5.06
N GLU A 633 -19.90 -12.50 5.54
CA GLU A 633 -20.42 -12.69 6.89
C GLU A 633 -19.48 -12.13 7.96
N LYS A 634 -18.18 -12.45 7.85
CA LYS A 634 -17.16 -11.94 8.76
C LYS A 634 -17.04 -10.41 8.69
N ARG A 635 -17.15 -9.82 7.48
CA ARG A 635 -17.13 -8.36 7.33
C ARG A 635 -18.38 -7.72 7.90
N VAL A 636 -19.56 -8.30 7.69
CA VAL A 636 -20.82 -7.84 8.30
C VAL A 636 -20.72 -7.86 9.83
N ASP A 637 -20.18 -8.93 10.43
CA ASP A 637 -20.01 -8.98 11.89
C ASP A 637 -19.02 -7.93 12.39
N GLN A 638 -17.93 -7.68 11.67
CA GLN A 638 -17.00 -6.59 11.98
C GLN A 638 -17.66 -5.22 11.91
N ILE A 639 -18.50 -4.97 10.89
CA ILE A 639 -19.24 -3.72 10.75
C ILE A 639 -20.21 -3.55 11.93
N LYS A 640 -20.93 -4.60 12.32
CA LYS A 640 -21.85 -4.58 13.46
C LYS A 640 -21.16 -4.29 14.79
N GLU A 641 -19.96 -4.88 15.01
CA GLU A 641 -19.16 -4.63 16.21
C GLU A 641 -18.75 -3.16 16.31
N ILE A 642 -18.23 -2.60 15.21
CA ILE A 642 -17.85 -1.18 15.15
C ILE A 642 -19.09 -0.29 15.30
N LYS A 643 -20.20 -0.63 14.66
CA LYS A 643 -21.46 0.11 14.72
C LYS A 643 -21.98 0.24 16.15
N MET A 644 -21.80 -0.79 16.99
CA MET A 644 -22.22 -0.75 18.38
C MET A 644 -21.49 0.33 19.17
N GLN A 645 -20.18 0.54 18.93
CA GLN A 645 -19.43 1.62 19.56
C GLN A 645 -19.95 3.00 19.13
N TYR A 646 -20.23 3.18 17.82
CA TYR A 646 -20.80 4.43 17.31
C TYR A 646 -22.23 4.69 17.86
N LYS A 647 -23.02 3.62 18.07
CA LYS A 647 -24.34 3.75 18.69
C LYS A 647 -24.22 4.37 20.10
N ILE A 648 -23.32 3.85 20.93
CA ILE A 648 -23.09 4.40 22.28
C ILE A 648 -22.71 5.89 22.20
N MET A 649 -21.88 6.27 21.23
CA MET A 649 -21.51 7.69 21.03
C MET A 649 -22.71 8.56 20.63
N VAL A 650 -23.56 8.07 19.72
CA VAL A 650 -24.78 8.77 19.29
C VAL A 650 -25.78 8.90 20.46
N ASP A 651 -25.97 7.83 21.22
CA ASP A 651 -26.87 7.83 22.39
C ASP A 651 -26.36 8.83 23.48
N MET A 652 -25.03 8.95 23.65
CA MET A 652 -24.42 9.97 24.51
C MET A 652 -24.73 11.39 24.04
N ASP A 653 -24.61 11.65 22.74
CA ASP A 653 -24.89 12.96 22.14
C ASP A 653 -26.38 13.35 22.29
N ARG A 654 -27.28 12.36 22.22
CA ARG A 654 -28.74 12.55 22.39
C ARG A 654 -29.19 12.55 23.83
N ASN A 655 -28.29 12.33 24.80
CA ASN A 655 -28.59 12.12 26.21
C ASN A 655 -29.63 11.01 26.47
N GLU A 656 -29.60 9.95 25.67
CA GLU A 656 -30.45 8.79 25.87
C GLU A 656 -30.02 7.98 27.11
N ASP A 657 -30.95 7.21 27.68
CA ASP A 657 -30.74 6.38 28.88
C ASP A 657 -29.90 5.13 28.57
N ILE A 658 -28.57 5.30 28.43
CA ILE A 658 -27.61 4.26 28.09
C ILE A 658 -27.50 3.19 29.19
N ILE A 659 -27.66 3.58 30.41
CA ILE A 659 -27.52 2.71 31.61
C ILE A 659 -28.84 2.11 32.08
N GLN A 660 -29.92 2.42 31.39
CA GLN A 660 -31.28 1.93 31.70
C GLN A 660 -31.75 2.19 33.15
N ASP A 661 -31.44 3.37 33.70
CA ASP A 661 -31.83 3.76 35.04
C ASP A 661 -33.36 3.71 35.25
N LYS A 662 -34.15 4.13 34.25
CA LYS A 662 -35.62 4.05 34.29
C LYS A 662 -36.14 2.61 34.42
N GLU A 663 -35.46 1.67 33.76
CA GLU A 663 -35.80 0.26 33.84
C GLU A 663 -35.43 -0.33 35.20
N LEU A 664 -34.29 0.08 35.75
CA LEU A 664 -33.85 -0.31 37.09
C LEU A 664 -34.83 0.23 38.15
N GLU A 665 -35.28 1.47 38.04
CA GLU A 665 -36.27 2.06 38.94
C GLU A 665 -37.59 1.28 38.95
N LYS A 666 -38.09 0.88 37.78
CA LYS A 666 -39.29 0.03 37.68
C LYS A 666 -39.10 -1.31 38.39
N LEU A 667 -37.95 -1.95 38.20
CA LEU A 667 -37.63 -3.23 38.83
C LEU A 667 -37.50 -3.09 40.37
N ILE A 668 -36.94 -2.00 40.84
CA ILE A 668 -36.87 -1.68 42.28
C ILE A 668 -38.28 -1.55 42.86
N GLN A 669 -39.17 -0.83 42.16
CA GLN A 669 -40.55 -0.64 42.62
C GLN A 669 -41.30 -1.99 42.62
N GLN A 670 -41.17 -2.79 41.56
CA GLN A 670 -41.77 -4.14 41.53
C GLN A 670 -41.24 -5.03 42.63
N ASN A 671 -39.94 -5.01 42.94
CA ASN A 671 -39.37 -5.76 44.05
C ASN A 671 -39.97 -5.38 45.40
N LYS A 672 -40.16 -4.08 45.66
CA LYS A 672 -40.80 -3.59 46.88
C LYS A 672 -42.23 -4.12 47.03
N GLU A 673 -43.01 -4.01 45.95
CA GLU A 673 -44.41 -4.49 45.93
C GLU A 673 -44.51 -5.99 46.17
N GLN A 674 -43.59 -6.76 45.60
CA GLN A 674 -43.52 -8.22 45.82
C GLN A 674 -43.08 -8.56 47.23
N GLN A 675 -42.13 -7.88 47.80
CA GLN A 675 -41.73 -8.05 49.21
C GLN A 675 -42.87 -7.78 50.18
N GLU A 676 -43.67 -6.77 49.92
CA GLU A 676 -44.87 -6.48 50.72
C GLU A 676 -45.94 -7.55 50.56
N THR A 677 -46.14 -8.04 49.34
CA THR A 677 -47.08 -9.11 49.06
C THR A 677 -46.65 -10.42 49.75
N THR A 678 -45.36 -10.76 49.65
CA THR A 678 -44.80 -11.95 50.34
C THR A 678 -44.92 -11.86 51.84
N LYS A 679 -44.60 -10.67 52.42
CA LYS A 679 -44.80 -10.45 53.87
C LYS A 679 -46.26 -10.65 54.30
N ARG A 680 -47.22 -10.17 53.49
CA ARG A 680 -48.63 -10.40 53.75
C ARG A 680 -49.03 -11.87 53.67
N LEU A 681 -48.44 -12.65 52.73
CA LEU A 681 -48.71 -14.07 52.58
C LEU A 681 -48.07 -14.96 53.66
N ILE A 682 -46.96 -14.50 54.25
CA ILE A 682 -46.25 -15.25 55.32
C ILE A 682 -46.84 -14.93 56.72
N TYR A 683 -47.38 -13.74 56.96
CA TYR A 683 -47.81 -13.30 58.29
C TYR A 683 -49.33 -13.19 58.42
N ASN A 684 -50.11 -13.44 57.37
CA ASN A 684 -51.52 -13.68 57.39
C ASN A 684 -51.87 -15.13 57.07
#